data_badd40a2582019988a057c01cc5174bf
#
_entry.id   badd40a2582019988a057c01cc5174bf
#
_cell.length_a   1.000
_cell.length_b   1.000
_cell.length_c   1.000
_cell.angle_alpha   90.00
_cell.angle_beta   90.00
_cell.angle_gamma   90.00
#
_symmetry.space_group_name_H-M   'P 1'
#
loop_
_entity.id
_entity.type
_entity.pdbx_description
1 polymer ?
#
loop_
_entity_poly.entity_id
_entity_poly.type
_entity_poly.pdbx_seq_one_letter_code
_entity_poly.pdbx_strand_id
1 'polypeptide(L)'
;MKKRRAHLAEQATHGFTRRSFIKGAAALTATGALVGCSPQTQNLEKAEPQKGAPETQIFSGACRSQCGQGCYLDVHVRDGQVVRTTAGHFEDGPEFDRICPKGLSQPARVYSSERLQYPMRRVGERGAGEFERITWDEAISEITDKWKQYIDEFGPTSIAFFLGSGNTAELGGGAPEGSVMARLLNVMGASRVLPDRDIATPMSWTYMFGPGSAGNRASDVPNADHHVIWGGDTAVSDKQRTHFYLEARDAGSELVVIDIAYRTMASKADWFVPVHPATDGALALGVVREILEQSWEATDFLRDHTEAPFLIKEDGMFLRMSDLGVEPTTTTNAQGQEEKVDPCVVWDEEAGEAVAHSEAKKPAMGDVPEIAGHAVKTEMEMIREAVAPWTLEHTSEVTGVSADDIKHLAHLYTQEGNVQTDMKFGLNHYNNGIYSSKCVNTLLLVAGQMGKPGSGLYTGEPNFGEGNVQACLQLPSTTGEVPQGVGAIINWSDFFNVVSSGQKLGEPFPVKAFYASCTNIVSNQTEQNETIELMKALEFIVIQDMTMNDTSLYADILLPACHWFETEDLRVRYYGNPYLLWNQKAIEPLYESKPDFEIYKLLAEGMGYGDFFQFTADEYLNTCLSTPFGKENGITIDKVREKNYLRCDTEPAVAFEGGIFKTASKRAMFYREAPKPDYNMGQEVDLEKEKFSCYWEPAREADLGNPIREQFPFTICCEHMRTRTHTQWYDVDYMKEFEAQPVCRINPEDAAELGIEEGDEIRLYNDRGSVTLLAVLNAGQQRKSLHCPRSFLTREHIDGDLARTTFNDYNQACRNQSYFDCAVAIEKL
;
A
#
# COMPACT_ATOMS: atom_id res chain seq x y z
N MET A 1 -6.97 -22.96 -48.80
CA MET A 1 -7.36 -22.20 -47.60
C MET A 1 -8.00 -20.81 -47.88
N LYS A 2 -7.77 -20.18 -49.05
CA LYS A 2 -8.36 -18.84 -49.37
C LYS A 2 -9.89 -18.84 -49.67
N LYS A 3 -10.53 -19.95 -49.97
CA LYS A 3 -11.98 -20.04 -50.27
C LYS A 3 -12.88 -20.23 -49.04
N ARG A 4 -12.34 -20.53 -47.86
CA ARG A 4 -13.13 -20.66 -46.62
C ARG A 4 -13.28 -19.37 -45.83
N ARG A 5 -12.42 -18.35 -46.10
CA ARG A 5 -12.51 -17.02 -45.43
C ARG A 5 -13.56 -16.08 -46.04
N ALA A 6 -13.93 -16.26 -47.28
CA ALA A 6 -14.93 -15.43 -47.93
C ALA A 6 -16.39 -15.71 -47.50
N HIS A 7 -16.65 -16.93 -46.97
CA HIS A 7 -18.03 -17.33 -46.60
C HIS A 7 -18.38 -16.98 -45.13
N LEU A 8 -17.38 -16.60 -44.32
CA LEU A 8 -17.59 -16.17 -42.94
C LEU A 8 -17.73 -14.62 -42.79
N ALA A 9 -17.31 -13.87 -43.82
CA ALA A 9 -17.42 -12.38 -43.80
C ALA A 9 -18.79 -11.88 -44.26
N GLU A 10 -19.56 -12.65 -44.97
CA GLU A 10 -20.91 -12.28 -45.44
C GLU A 10 -22.05 -12.51 -44.43
N GLN A 11 -21.78 -13.20 -43.30
CA GLN A 11 -22.78 -13.48 -42.26
C GLN A 11 -22.70 -12.50 -41.05
N ALA A 12 -21.81 -11.53 -41.07
CA ALA A 12 -21.53 -10.64 -39.92
C ALA A 12 -22.28 -9.30 -39.95
N THR A 13 -23.24 -9.07 -40.88
CA THR A 13 -23.92 -7.80 -41.04
C THR A 13 -25.43 -7.77 -40.72
N HIS A 14 -25.90 -8.75 -39.96
CA HIS A 14 -27.26 -8.68 -39.40
C HIS A 14 -27.19 -8.56 -37.89
N GLY A 15 -27.35 -7.33 -37.38
CA GLY A 15 -27.41 -7.01 -35.98
C GLY A 15 -28.45 -7.87 -35.23
N PHE A 16 -28.01 -8.60 -34.26
CA PHE A 16 -28.89 -9.35 -33.34
C PHE A 16 -29.71 -8.36 -32.51
N THR A 17 -31.01 -8.32 -32.74
CA THR A 17 -31.92 -7.61 -31.84
C THR A 17 -32.29 -8.43 -30.64
N ARG A 18 -32.66 -7.77 -29.50
CA ARG A 18 -33.13 -8.46 -28.27
C ARG A 18 -34.25 -9.49 -28.58
N ARG A 19 -35.04 -9.29 -29.61
CA ARG A 19 -36.12 -10.15 -30.06
C ARG A 19 -35.62 -11.42 -30.76
N SER A 20 -34.50 -11.38 -31.46
CA SER A 20 -33.86 -12.53 -32.11
C SER A 20 -33.09 -13.38 -31.08
N PHE A 21 -32.54 -12.76 -30.03
CA PHE A 21 -31.91 -13.50 -28.91
C PHE A 21 -32.94 -14.32 -28.12
N ILE A 22 -34.11 -13.72 -27.81
CA ILE A 22 -35.19 -14.41 -27.12
C ILE A 22 -35.77 -15.57 -27.96
N LYS A 23 -35.88 -15.40 -29.29
CA LYS A 23 -36.34 -16.47 -30.17
C LYS A 23 -35.31 -17.57 -30.31
N GLY A 24 -34.02 -17.25 -30.31
CA GLY A 24 -32.93 -18.26 -30.31
C GLY A 24 -32.87 -19.06 -29.01
N ALA A 25 -33.05 -18.41 -27.88
CA ALA A 25 -33.14 -19.08 -26.57
C ALA A 25 -34.38 -19.97 -26.43
N ALA A 26 -35.52 -19.55 -26.97
CA ALA A 26 -36.75 -20.38 -27.00
C ALA A 26 -36.63 -21.59 -27.95
N ALA A 27 -35.85 -21.49 -29.02
CA ALA A 27 -35.61 -22.64 -29.94
C ALA A 27 -34.62 -23.66 -29.34
N LEU A 28 -33.65 -23.20 -28.53
CA LEU A 28 -32.72 -24.09 -27.80
C LEU A 28 -33.40 -24.80 -26.62
N THR A 29 -34.41 -24.19 -25.99
CA THR A 29 -35.22 -24.87 -24.98
C THR A 29 -36.20 -25.88 -25.54
N ALA A 30 -36.70 -25.70 -26.79
CA ALA A 30 -37.61 -26.65 -27.46
C ALA A 30 -36.88 -27.91 -27.98
N THR A 31 -35.59 -27.84 -28.34
CA THR A 31 -34.80 -28.99 -28.76
C THR A 31 -34.20 -29.78 -27.58
N GLY A 32 -34.08 -29.21 -26.39
CA GLY A 32 -33.67 -29.89 -25.17
C GLY A 32 -34.77 -30.75 -24.51
N ALA A 33 -36.03 -30.61 -24.93
CA ALA A 33 -37.17 -31.32 -24.31
C ALA A 33 -37.35 -32.78 -24.83
N LEU A 34 -36.47 -33.27 -25.71
CA LEU A 34 -36.53 -34.63 -26.22
C LEU A 34 -35.50 -35.60 -25.59
N VAL A 35 -34.68 -35.14 -24.65
CA VAL A 35 -33.85 -36.02 -23.82
C VAL A 35 -34.15 -35.67 -22.36
N GLY A 36 -35.03 -36.44 -21.79
CA GLY A 36 -35.62 -36.47 -20.47
C GLY A 36 -34.89 -35.77 -19.29
N CYS A 37 -35.13 -34.49 -19.15
CA CYS A 37 -35.07 -33.78 -17.86
C CYS A 37 -36.14 -32.69 -17.87
N SER A 38 -37.26 -32.95 -17.25
CA SER A 38 -38.26 -31.95 -16.92
C SER A 38 -37.63 -30.92 -15.95
N PRO A 39 -37.74 -29.60 -16.20
CA PRO A 39 -37.53 -28.64 -15.13
C PRO A 39 -38.81 -28.63 -14.28
N GLN A 40 -38.84 -29.44 -13.26
CA GLN A 40 -39.68 -29.17 -12.12
C GLN A 40 -39.00 -27.96 -11.42
N THR A 41 -39.66 -26.81 -11.43
CA THR A 41 -39.52 -25.79 -10.42
C THR A 41 -40.00 -26.40 -9.09
N GLN A 42 -39.22 -27.28 -8.53
CA GLN A 42 -39.34 -27.61 -7.11
C GLN A 42 -38.70 -26.44 -6.37
N ASN A 43 -39.50 -25.86 -5.48
CA ASN A 43 -38.98 -25.14 -4.32
C ASN A 43 -37.71 -25.85 -3.88
N LEU A 44 -36.60 -25.08 -3.77
CA LEU A 44 -35.40 -25.51 -3.05
C LEU A 44 -35.77 -25.56 -1.55
N GLU A 45 -36.71 -26.43 -1.21
CA GLU A 45 -36.78 -26.99 0.10
C GLU A 45 -35.45 -27.71 0.33
N LYS A 46 -34.79 -27.32 1.41
CA LYS A 46 -33.51 -27.87 1.87
C LYS A 46 -33.46 -29.34 1.57
N ALA A 47 -32.58 -29.76 0.66
CA ALA A 47 -32.32 -31.17 0.47
C ALA A 47 -31.92 -31.73 1.85
N GLU A 48 -32.73 -32.68 2.35
CA GLU A 48 -32.35 -33.35 3.60
C GLU A 48 -30.96 -33.97 3.41
N PRO A 49 -30.04 -33.78 4.35
CA PRO A 49 -28.71 -34.36 4.23
C PRO A 49 -28.87 -35.87 4.10
N GLN A 50 -28.22 -36.45 3.06
CA GLN A 50 -28.18 -37.89 2.91
C GLN A 50 -27.72 -38.51 4.25
N LYS A 51 -28.51 -39.39 4.84
CA LYS A 51 -28.16 -40.11 6.07
C LYS A 51 -26.80 -40.80 5.85
N GLY A 52 -25.74 -40.28 6.52
CA GLY A 52 -24.40 -40.82 6.46
C GLY A 52 -23.38 -39.93 5.71
N ALA A 53 -23.76 -38.78 5.13
CA ALA A 53 -22.76 -37.80 4.67
C ALA A 53 -22.08 -37.15 5.88
N PRO A 54 -20.74 -37.02 5.91
CA PRO A 54 -20.03 -36.37 7.00
C PRO A 54 -20.53 -34.91 7.15
N GLU A 55 -20.74 -34.51 8.39
CA GLU A 55 -21.23 -33.17 8.73
C GLU A 55 -20.14 -32.15 8.36
N THR A 56 -20.55 -31.07 7.69
CA THR A 56 -19.65 -29.97 7.38
C THR A 56 -19.65 -28.98 8.55
N GLN A 57 -18.50 -28.80 9.18
CA GLN A 57 -18.29 -27.77 10.21
C GLN A 57 -17.88 -26.46 9.54
N ILE A 58 -18.28 -25.35 10.14
CA ILE A 58 -17.94 -24.00 9.67
C ILE A 58 -17.13 -23.30 10.77
N PHE A 59 -15.97 -22.81 10.39
CA PHE A 59 -15.07 -22.04 11.24
C PHE A 59 -14.96 -20.61 10.73
N SER A 60 -14.76 -19.66 11.63
CA SER A 60 -14.46 -18.30 11.23
C SER A 60 -13.04 -18.16 10.72
N GLY A 61 -12.87 -17.40 9.65
CA GLY A 61 -11.57 -17.08 9.10
C GLY A 61 -11.45 -15.62 8.72
N ALA A 62 -10.23 -15.11 8.71
CA ALA A 62 -9.90 -13.80 8.17
C ALA A 62 -8.93 -13.96 7.00
N CYS A 63 -9.23 -13.36 5.86
CA CYS A 63 -8.27 -13.33 4.76
C CYS A 63 -7.11 -12.41 5.14
N ARG A 64 -5.89 -12.96 5.22
CA ARG A 64 -4.68 -12.25 5.64
C ARG A 64 -3.80 -11.82 4.48
N SER A 65 -4.36 -11.79 3.27
CA SER A 65 -3.65 -11.26 2.10
C SER A 65 -3.27 -9.80 2.30
N GLN A 66 -2.11 -9.43 1.79
CA GLN A 66 -1.60 -8.04 1.86
C GLN A 66 -2.44 -7.02 1.08
N CYS A 67 -3.51 -7.41 0.40
CA CYS A 67 -4.39 -6.42 -0.21
C CYS A 67 -5.11 -5.50 0.81
N GLY A 68 -4.94 -5.75 2.11
CA GLY A 68 -5.44 -4.89 3.19
C GLY A 68 -6.95 -4.96 3.44
N GLN A 69 -7.73 -5.74 2.68
CA GLN A 69 -9.19 -5.68 2.76
C GLN A 69 -9.80 -6.44 3.94
N GLY A 70 -9.09 -7.43 4.49
CA GLY A 70 -9.53 -8.13 5.70
C GLY A 70 -10.89 -8.80 5.59
N CYS A 71 -11.14 -9.51 4.47
CA CYS A 71 -12.42 -10.17 4.27
C CYS A 71 -12.70 -11.22 5.35
N TYR A 72 -13.91 -11.20 5.92
CA TYR A 72 -14.40 -12.23 6.81
C TYR A 72 -14.79 -13.46 6.01
N LEU A 73 -14.37 -14.64 6.46
CA LEU A 73 -14.53 -15.91 5.75
C LEU A 73 -15.26 -16.93 6.63
N ASP A 74 -16.18 -17.66 6.01
CA ASP A 74 -16.64 -18.95 6.51
C ASP A 74 -15.77 -20.05 5.89
N VAL A 75 -15.06 -20.80 6.72
CA VAL A 75 -14.17 -21.91 6.35
C VAL A 75 -14.91 -23.22 6.58
N HIS A 76 -15.28 -23.89 5.49
CA HIS A 76 -16.04 -25.13 5.55
C HIS A 76 -15.08 -26.33 5.62
N VAL A 77 -15.17 -27.09 6.68
CA VAL A 77 -14.33 -28.27 6.94
C VAL A 77 -15.19 -29.54 6.95
N ARG A 78 -14.72 -30.56 6.26
CA ARG A 78 -15.33 -31.89 6.24
C ARG A 78 -14.22 -32.94 6.36
N ASP A 79 -14.39 -33.90 7.27
CA ASP A 79 -13.41 -34.93 7.57
C ASP A 79 -11.99 -34.36 7.85
N GLY A 80 -11.91 -33.24 8.57
CA GLY A 80 -10.66 -32.56 8.89
C GLY A 80 -9.99 -31.83 7.70
N GLN A 81 -10.70 -31.68 6.57
CA GLN A 81 -10.18 -30.96 5.38
C GLN A 81 -11.00 -29.74 5.05
N VAL A 82 -10.35 -28.65 4.72
CA VAL A 82 -10.99 -27.45 4.18
C VAL A 82 -11.48 -27.73 2.78
N VAL A 83 -12.80 -27.76 2.58
CA VAL A 83 -13.42 -28.09 1.29
C VAL A 83 -13.90 -26.87 0.51
N ARG A 84 -14.16 -25.77 1.21
CA ARG A 84 -14.66 -24.53 0.60
C ARG A 84 -14.44 -23.34 1.54
N THR A 85 -14.34 -22.14 0.97
CA THR A 85 -14.48 -20.86 1.68
C THR A 85 -15.63 -20.07 1.07
N THR A 86 -16.35 -19.31 1.88
CA THR A 86 -17.39 -18.37 1.47
C THR A 86 -17.21 -17.05 2.22
N ALA A 87 -17.93 -15.99 1.81
CA ALA A 87 -18.01 -14.80 2.65
C ALA A 87 -18.62 -15.15 3.99
N GLY A 88 -18.05 -14.67 5.07
CA GLY A 88 -18.68 -14.63 6.38
C GLY A 88 -19.73 -13.52 6.43
N HIS A 89 -20.59 -13.55 7.45
CA HIS A 89 -21.72 -12.63 7.60
C HIS A 89 -21.55 -11.74 8.83
N PHE A 90 -21.67 -10.43 8.64
CA PHE A 90 -21.75 -9.44 9.69
C PHE A 90 -23.22 -9.06 9.93
N GLU A 91 -23.75 -9.38 11.11
CA GLU A 91 -25.16 -9.07 11.45
C GLU A 91 -25.47 -7.56 11.44
N ASP A 92 -24.45 -6.73 11.73
CA ASP A 92 -24.54 -5.27 11.86
C ASP A 92 -23.84 -4.50 10.74
N GLY A 93 -23.47 -5.17 9.64
CA GLY A 93 -22.79 -4.57 8.49
C GLY A 93 -22.75 -5.48 7.27
N PRO A 94 -23.90 -5.94 6.75
CA PRO A 94 -23.95 -6.87 5.62
C PRO A 94 -23.37 -6.32 4.34
N GLU A 95 -23.16 -5.01 4.23
CA GLU A 95 -22.46 -4.35 3.12
C GLU A 95 -20.98 -4.77 3.01
N PHE A 96 -20.41 -5.33 4.09
CA PHE A 96 -19.05 -5.86 4.12
C PHE A 96 -18.98 -7.39 3.89
N ASP A 97 -20.09 -8.10 3.68
CA ASP A 97 -20.16 -9.54 3.40
C ASP A 97 -19.65 -9.85 2.00
N ARG A 98 -18.35 -9.65 1.76
CA ARG A 98 -17.78 -9.72 0.42
C ARG A 98 -16.45 -10.49 0.40
N ILE A 99 -16.25 -11.26 -0.67
CA ILE A 99 -15.07 -12.07 -0.88
C ILE A 99 -14.70 -12.05 -2.37
N CYS A 100 -13.41 -11.96 -2.66
CA CYS A 100 -12.91 -12.02 -4.03
C CYS A 100 -12.44 -13.45 -4.41
N PRO A 101 -12.11 -13.72 -5.69
CA PRO A 101 -11.60 -15.03 -6.11
C PRO A 101 -10.43 -15.56 -5.28
N LYS A 102 -9.55 -14.69 -4.77
CA LYS A 102 -8.44 -15.08 -3.88
C LYS A 102 -8.93 -15.63 -2.54
N GLY A 103 -9.97 -15.07 -1.97
CA GLY A 103 -10.61 -15.62 -0.76
C GLY A 103 -11.30 -16.95 -1.02
N LEU A 104 -11.97 -17.11 -2.18
CA LEU A 104 -12.61 -18.37 -2.60
C LEU A 104 -11.60 -19.48 -2.88
N SER A 105 -10.38 -19.14 -3.29
CA SER A 105 -9.33 -20.09 -3.67
C SER A 105 -8.46 -20.58 -2.51
N GLN A 106 -8.71 -20.14 -1.28
CA GLN A 106 -7.91 -20.53 -0.12
C GLN A 106 -7.74 -22.05 0.07
N PRO A 107 -8.75 -22.90 -0.16
CA PRO A 107 -8.54 -24.35 -0.05
C PRO A 107 -7.41 -24.87 -0.95
N ALA A 108 -7.26 -24.34 -2.17
CA ALA A 108 -6.19 -24.74 -3.06
C ALA A 108 -4.79 -24.30 -2.54
N ARG A 109 -4.69 -23.16 -1.85
CA ARG A 109 -3.45 -22.74 -1.19
C ARG A 109 -3.08 -23.62 0.00
N VAL A 110 -4.07 -23.99 0.80
CA VAL A 110 -3.84 -24.89 1.97
C VAL A 110 -3.18 -26.19 1.53
N TYR A 111 -3.65 -26.76 0.40
CA TYR A 111 -3.17 -28.04 -0.12
C TYR A 111 -2.23 -27.89 -1.33
N SER A 112 -1.61 -26.74 -1.50
CA SER A 112 -0.67 -26.51 -2.60
C SER A 112 0.54 -27.44 -2.52
N SER A 113 0.98 -27.95 -3.69
CA SER A 113 2.21 -28.73 -3.80
C SER A 113 3.48 -27.92 -3.52
N GLU A 114 3.40 -26.58 -3.58
CA GLU A 114 4.51 -25.67 -3.29
C GLU A 114 4.73 -25.44 -1.78
N ARG A 115 3.88 -26.05 -0.89
CA ARG A 115 4.03 -25.94 0.56
C ARG A 115 5.37 -26.50 1.04
N LEU A 116 6.08 -25.73 1.86
CA LEU A 116 7.20 -26.24 2.65
C LEU A 116 6.65 -27.22 3.69
N GLN A 117 7.16 -28.45 3.69
CA GLN A 117 6.60 -29.54 4.48
C GLN A 117 7.36 -29.80 5.78
N TYR A 118 8.63 -29.51 5.81
CA TYR A 118 9.57 -29.73 6.93
C TYR A 118 10.72 -28.74 6.87
N PRO A 119 11.46 -28.53 7.96
CA PRO A 119 12.68 -27.74 7.92
C PRO A 119 13.70 -28.32 6.93
N MET A 120 14.40 -27.45 6.22
CA MET A 120 15.37 -27.88 5.20
C MET A 120 16.67 -27.10 5.34
N ARG A 121 17.79 -27.77 5.03
CA ARG A 121 19.15 -27.21 4.95
C ARG A 121 19.62 -27.22 3.51
N ARG A 122 20.25 -26.15 3.06
CA ARG A 122 20.87 -26.06 1.74
C ARG A 122 22.07 -27.01 1.63
N VAL A 123 22.15 -27.73 0.50
CA VAL A 123 23.28 -28.62 0.17
C VAL A 123 24.01 -28.21 -1.11
N GLY A 124 23.39 -27.41 -1.97
CA GLY A 124 23.96 -26.88 -3.20
C GLY A 124 24.44 -25.43 -3.09
N GLU A 125 24.71 -24.82 -4.26
CA GLU A 125 24.98 -23.38 -4.35
C GLU A 125 23.73 -22.56 -4.05
N ARG A 126 23.91 -21.34 -3.50
CA ARG A 126 22.80 -20.42 -3.27
C ARG A 126 22.10 -20.05 -4.56
N GLY A 127 20.81 -20.16 -4.60
CA GLY A 127 19.98 -19.94 -5.78
C GLY A 127 19.70 -21.21 -6.59
N ALA A 128 20.42 -22.32 -6.34
CA ALA A 128 20.19 -23.59 -7.06
C ALA A 128 18.92 -24.35 -6.60
N GLY A 129 18.41 -24.04 -5.41
CA GLY A 129 17.22 -24.69 -4.86
C GLY A 129 17.46 -26.13 -4.38
N GLU A 130 18.69 -26.51 -4.07
CA GLU A 130 19.06 -27.85 -3.61
C GLU A 130 19.09 -27.89 -2.08
N PHE A 131 18.15 -28.65 -1.50
CA PHE A 131 17.96 -28.74 -0.05
C PHE A 131 17.83 -30.20 0.40
N GLU A 132 18.24 -30.48 1.63
CA GLU A 132 17.96 -31.72 2.36
C GLU A 132 17.03 -31.45 3.54
N ARG A 133 16.18 -32.42 3.87
CA ARG A 133 15.32 -32.35 5.06
C ARG A 133 16.15 -32.48 6.32
N ILE A 134 15.86 -31.66 7.32
CA ILE A 134 16.38 -31.74 8.69
C ILE A 134 15.21 -31.72 9.69
N THR A 135 15.49 -31.99 10.96
CA THR A 135 14.51 -31.84 12.05
C THR A 135 14.42 -30.40 12.54
N TRP A 136 13.35 -30.08 13.26
CA TRP A 136 13.23 -28.78 13.93
C TRP A 136 14.36 -28.54 14.93
N ASP A 137 14.74 -29.54 15.70
CA ASP A 137 15.83 -29.42 16.70
C ASP A 137 17.16 -29.12 16.00
N GLU A 138 17.45 -29.78 14.88
CA GLU A 138 18.66 -29.52 14.09
C GLU A 138 18.61 -28.09 13.51
N ALA A 139 17.47 -27.67 12.96
CA ALA A 139 17.32 -26.33 12.40
C ALA A 139 17.51 -25.23 13.46
N ILE A 140 16.82 -25.33 14.59
CA ILE A 140 16.92 -24.34 15.68
C ILE A 140 18.33 -24.30 16.24
N SER A 141 18.94 -25.46 16.49
CA SER A 141 20.32 -25.54 17.02
C SER A 141 21.30 -24.88 16.05
N GLU A 142 21.25 -25.21 14.77
CA GLU A 142 22.17 -24.64 13.77
C GLU A 142 22.00 -23.13 13.64
N ILE A 143 20.77 -22.62 13.60
CA ILE A 143 20.47 -21.19 13.53
C ILE A 143 21.05 -20.48 14.76
N THR A 144 20.71 -20.96 15.94
CA THR A 144 21.06 -20.26 17.18
C THR A 144 22.57 -20.38 17.53
N ASP A 145 23.23 -21.49 17.17
CA ASP A 145 24.67 -21.61 17.31
C ASP A 145 25.43 -20.66 16.38
N LYS A 146 24.99 -20.53 15.12
CA LYS A 146 25.54 -19.57 14.19
C LYS A 146 25.34 -18.14 14.64
N TRP A 147 24.13 -17.79 15.10
CA TRP A 147 23.84 -16.45 15.59
C TRP A 147 24.67 -16.09 16.83
N LYS A 148 24.82 -17.01 17.79
CA LYS A 148 25.71 -16.83 18.98
C LYS A 148 27.13 -16.59 18.53
N GLN A 149 27.66 -17.39 17.58
CA GLN A 149 29.01 -17.21 17.06
C GLN A 149 29.18 -15.80 16.48
N TYR A 150 28.24 -15.32 15.61
CA TYR A 150 28.36 -13.99 15.02
C TYR A 150 28.19 -12.87 16.04
N ILE A 151 27.33 -13.04 17.04
CA ILE A 151 27.18 -12.09 18.15
C ILE A 151 28.46 -11.98 18.95
N ASP A 152 29.09 -13.10 19.28
CA ASP A 152 30.34 -13.13 20.05
C ASP A 152 31.51 -12.48 19.29
N GLU A 153 31.55 -12.63 17.95
CA GLU A 153 32.66 -12.12 17.14
C GLU A 153 32.42 -10.67 16.67
N PHE A 154 31.18 -10.30 16.29
CA PHE A 154 30.86 -9.04 15.60
C PHE A 154 29.84 -8.18 16.35
N GLY A 155 29.28 -8.67 17.44
CA GLY A 155 28.20 -8.00 18.16
C GLY A 155 26.80 -8.30 17.61
N PRO A 156 25.74 -7.99 18.38
CA PRO A 156 24.36 -8.40 18.07
C PRO A 156 23.80 -7.76 16.79
N THR A 157 24.29 -6.59 16.38
CA THR A 157 23.87 -5.91 15.14
C THR A 157 24.32 -6.62 13.86
N SER A 158 25.18 -7.66 13.98
CA SER A 158 25.58 -8.51 12.86
C SER A 158 24.46 -9.45 12.38
N ILE A 159 23.37 -9.57 13.12
CA ILE A 159 22.18 -10.32 12.72
C ILE A 159 21.10 -9.30 12.29
N ALA A 160 20.63 -9.41 11.06
CA ALA A 160 19.62 -8.52 10.50
C ALA A 160 18.29 -9.27 10.29
N PHE A 161 17.18 -8.63 10.67
CA PHE A 161 15.84 -9.19 10.55
C PHE A 161 14.99 -8.36 9.59
N PHE A 162 14.26 -9.04 8.70
CA PHE A 162 13.27 -8.44 7.81
C PHE A 162 11.91 -9.14 7.97
N LEU A 163 10.88 -8.39 8.33
CA LEU A 163 9.51 -8.88 8.36
C LEU A 163 8.72 -8.30 7.20
N GLY A 164 8.23 -9.18 6.33
CA GLY A 164 7.28 -8.82 5.28
C GLY A 164 5.84 -8.83 5.78
N SER A 165 4.92 -8.33 4.96
CA SER A 165 3.49 -8.24 5.24
C SER A 165 2.66 -9.37 4.61
N GLY A 166 3.29 -10.50 4.30
CA GLY A 166 2.61 -11.65 3.68
C GLY A 166 1.58 -12.35 4.57
N ASN A 167 1.64 -12.14 5.89
CA ASN A 167 0.69 -12.63 6.88
C ASN A 167 0.28 -11.48 7.80
N THR A 168 -0.82 -10.78 7.47
CA THR A 168 -1.28 -9.61 8.22
C THR A 168 -2.22 -9.99 9.37
N ALA A 169 -1.66 -10.47 10.48
CA ALA A 169 -2.38 -10.72 11.73
C ALA A 169 -1.41 -10.59 12.93
N GLU A 170 -1.91 -10.52 14.13
CA GLU A 170 -1.14 -10.10 15.31
C GLU A 170 -0.08 -11.13 15.75
N LEU A 171 -0.42 -12.41 15.81
CA LEU A 171 0.53 -13.48 16.16
C LEU A 171 1.46 -13.83 15.00
N GLY A 172 0.99 -13.69 13.77
CA GLY A 172 1.74 -13.98 12.54
C GLY A 172 2.67 -12.87 12.07
N GLY A 173 2.64 -11.67 12.69
CA GLY A 173 3.55 -10.58 12.35
C GLY A 173 2.90 -9.39 11.66
N GLY A 174 1.61 -9.12 11.90
CA GLY A 174 0.89 -7.98 11.32
C GLY A 174 1.42 -6.60 11.69
N ALA A 175 2.08 -6.47 12.83
CA ALA A 175 2.66 -5.24 13.35
C ALA A 175 4.17 -5.41 13.57
N PRO A 176 5.01 -5.11 12.58
CA PRO A 176 6.45 -5.36 12.67
C PRO A 176 7.12 -4.79 13.92
N GLU A 177 6.70 -3.60 14.36
CA GLU A 177 7.25 -2.91 15.52
C GLU A 177 6.91 -3.59 16.85
N GLY A 178 5.75 -4.21 16.94
CA GLY A 178 5.23 -4.83 18.16
C GLY A 178 5.11 -6.35 18.09
N SER A 179 5.52 -6.98 16.99
CA SER A 179 5.38 -8.43 16.79
C SER A 179 6.26 -9.24 17.74
N VAL A 180 5.97 -10.55 17.83
CA VAL A 180 6.80 -11.49 18.59
C VAL A 180 8.22 -11.56 18.01
N MET A 181 8.38 -11.42 16.69
CA MET A 181 9.68 -11.26 16.05
C MET A 181 10.39 -9.98 16.51
N ALA A 182 9.67 -8.85 16.60
CA ALA A 182 10.26 -7.61 17.10
C ALA A 182 10.76 -7.77 18.55
N ARG A 183 10.03 -8.50 19.37
CA ARG A 183 10.52 -8.83 20.73
C ARG A 183 11.83 -9.62 20.70
N LEU A 184 11.94 -10.63 19.83
CA LEU A 184 13.17 -11.42 19.70
C LEU A 184 14.35 -10.54 19.30
N LEU A 185 14.21 -9.74 18.26
CA LEU A 185 15.32 -8.88 17.79
C LEU A 185 15.67 -7.79 18.82
N ASN A 186 14.71 -7.26 19.59
CA ASN A 186 14.98 -6.31 20.67
C ASN A 186 15.76 -6.94 21.84
N VAL A 187 15.38 -8.16 22.25
CA VAL A 187 16.09 -8.90 23.30
C VAL A 187 17.52 -9.23 22.86
N MET A 188 17.70 -9.57 21.59
CA MET A 188 19.01 -9.84 21.01
C MET A 188 19.86 -8.57 20.82
N GLY A 189 19.25 -7.38 20.71
CA GLY A 189 19.92 -6.18 20.23
C GLY A 189 20.29 -6.25 18.75
N ALA A 190 19.55 -7.03 17.97
CA ALA A 190 19.80 -7.27 16.55
C ALA A 190 19.40 -6.08 15.67
N SER A 191 19.84 -6.06 14.42
CA SER A 191 19.46 -5.07 13.43
C SER A 191 18.09 -5.36 12.84
N ARG A 192 17.34 -4.30 12.52
CA ARG A 192 16.10 -4.37 11.78
C ARG A 192 16.27 -3.74 10.40
N VAL A 193 15.85 -4.45 9.35
CA VAL A 193 15.81 -3.93 7.98
C VAL A 193 14.39 -3.44 7.68
N LEU A 194 14.27 -2.18 7.24
CA LEU A 194 13.01 -1.55 6.84
C LEU A 194 12.78 -1.72 5.33
N PRO A 195 11.55 -1.95 4.87
CA PRO A 195 11.27 -2.27 3.47
C PRO A 195 11.32 -1.08 2.50
N ASP A 196 11.35 0.16 2.96
CA ASP A 196 11.46 1.41 2.18
C ASP A 196 10.45 1.54 1.01
N ARG A 197 9.19 1.23 1.25
CA ARG A 197 8.13 1.28 0.22
C ARG A 197 6.78 1.68 0.80
N ASP A 198 5.90 2.18 -0.07
CA ASP A 198 4.52 2.58 0.26
C ASP A 198 4.43 3.71 1.30
N ILE A 199 5.42 4.61 1.31
CA ILE A 199 5.60 5.64 2.35
C ILE A 199 5.21 7.04 1.87
N ALA A 200 5.46 7.39 0.59
CA ALA A 200 5.38 8.76 0.11
C ALA A 200 3.99 9.39 0.30
N THR A 201 2.92 8.72 -0.14
CA THR A 201 1.55 9.23 0.01
C THR A 201 1.12 9.33 1.47
N PRO A 202 1.28 8.31 2.34
CA PRO A 202 0.97 8.43 3.77
C PRO A 202 1.77 9.53 4.48
N MET A 203 3.03 9.74 4.13
CA MET A 203 3.84 10.82 4.70
C MET A 203 3.36 12.20 4.27
N SER A 204 2.87 12.36 3.04
CA SER A 204 2.29 13.63 2.60
C SER A 204 1.09 14.02 3.48
N TRP A 205 0.26 13.04 3.88
CA TRP A 205 -0.84 13.29 4.82
C TRP A 205 -0.34 13.68 6.20
N THR A 206 0.63 12.93 6.73
CA THR A 206 1.23 13.22 8.04
C THR A 206 1.83 14.63 8.07
N TYR A 207 2.49 15.04 6.99
CA TYR A 207 3.13 16.36 6.89
C TYR A 207 2.12 17.52 6.84
N MET A 208 0.98 17.33 6.18
CA MET A 208 0.02 18.39 5.97
C MET A 208 -1.14 18.37 6.96
N PHE A 209 -1.53 17.19 7.46
CA PHE A 209 -2.73 17.03 8.29
C PHE A 209 -2.47 16.54 9.71
N GLY A 210 -1.21 16.16 10.00
CA GLY A 210 -0.82 15.56 11.26
C GLY A 210 -0.96 14.02 11.27
N PRO A 211 -0.61 13.35 12.38
CA PRO A 211 -0.51 11.89 12.45
C PRO A 211 -1.87 11.19 12.39
N GLY A 212 -1.87 9.99 11.83
CA GLY A 212 -3.03 9.09 11.77
C GLY A 212 -3.72 9.03 10.43
N SER A 213 -4.93 8.47 10.40
CA SER A 213 -5.73 8.36 9.17
C SER A 213 -6.20 9.72 8.68
N ALA A 214 -6.12 9.95 7.38
CA ALA A 214 -6.57 11.16 6.72
C ALA A 214 -7.86 10.97 5.90
N GLY A 215 -8.45 9.78 5.90
CA GLY A 215 -9.56 9.43 4.99
C GLY A 215 -10.91 9.20 5.65
N ASN A 216 -11.95 9.48 4.89
CA ASN A 216 -13.34 9.21 5.25
C ASN A 216 -13.66 7.71 5.16
N ARG A 217 -14.75 7.26 5.79
CA ARG A 217 -15.23 5.88 5.77
C ARG A 217 -16.15 5.60 4.58
N ALA A 218 -16.39 4.33 4.31
CA ALA A 218 -17.34 3.89 3.28
C ALA A 218 -18.76 4.40 3.52
N SER A 219 -19.17 4.59 4.77
CA SER A 219 -20.47 5.18 5.12
C SER A 219 -20.63 6.62 4.64
N ASP A 220 -19.56 7.33 4.33
CA ASP A 220 -19.59 8.69 3.78
C ASP A 220 -19.62 8.72 2.24
N VAL A 221 -19.29 7.62 1.57
CA VAL A 221 -19.25 7.53 0.10
C VAL A 221 -20.57 8.01 -0.57
N PRO A 222 -21.76 7.64 -0.06
CA PRO A 222 -23.02 8.10 -0.68
C PRO A 222 -23.27 9.62 -0.58
N ASN A 223 -22.49 10.35 0.22
CA ASN A 223 -22.64 11.78 0.41
C ASN A 223 -21.83 12.60 -0.62
N ALA A 224 -20.99 11.97 -1.42
CA ALA A 224 -20.19 12.63 -2.45
C ALA A 224 -20.97 12.74 -3.76
N ASP A 225 -20.94 13.92 -4.39
CA ASP A 225 -21.46 14.14 -5.74
C ASP A 225 -20.49 13.55 -6.78
N HIS A 226 -19.19 13.59 -6.50
CA HIS A 226 -18.13 13.09 -7.38
C HIS A 226 -17.13 12.24 -6.60
N HIS A 227 -16.74 11.12 -7.21
CA HIS A 227 -15.63 10.27 -6.74
C HIS A 227 -14.48 10.32 -7.73
N VAL A 228 -13.35 10.87 -7.33
CA VAL A 228 -12.11 10.92 -8.13
C VAL A 228 -11.15 9.84 -7.64
N ILE A 229 -10.92 8.82 -8.45
CA ILE A 229 -9.87 7.82 -8.21
C ILE A 229 -8.61 8.26 -8.95
N TRP A 230 -7.56 8.54 -8.21
CA TRP A 230 -6.31 9.09 -8.74
C TRP A 230 -5.16 8.09 -8.62
N GLY A 231 -4.61 7.66 -9.75
CA GLY A 231 -3.43 6.81 -9.82
C GLY A 231 -3.65 5.36 -9.34
N GLY A 232 -4.78 4.74 -9.68
CA GLY A 232 -5.02 3.36 -9.29
C GLY A 232 -6.22 2.65 -9.89
N ASP A 233 -6.10 1.33 -10.03
CA ASP A 233 -7.19 0.43 -10.46
C ASP A 233 -7.76 -0.32 -9.24
N THR A 234 -8.74 0.28 -8.56
CA THR A 234 -9.36 -0.30 -7.35
C THR A 234 -10.05 -1.62 -7.63
N ALA A 235 -10.57 -1.83 -8.84
CA ALA A 235 -11.20 -3.09 -9.25
C ALA A 235 -10.23 -4.27 -9.26
N VAL A 236 -8.93 -4.01 -9.27
CA VAL A 236 -7.85 -5.01 -9.21
C VAL A 236 -7.20 -5.05 -7.84
N SER A 237 -6.78 -3.91 -7.32
CA SER A 237 -6.00 -3.81 -6.07
C SER A 237 -6.86 -3.71 -4.82
N ASP A 238 -8.07 -3.13 -4.90
CA ASP A 238 -8.89 -2.73 -3.75
C ASP A 238 -10.39 -3.07 -3.95
N LYS A 239 -10.66 -4.38 -4.13
CA LYS A 239 -11.97 -4.86 -4.59
C LYS A 239 -13.13 -4.55 -3.64
N GLN A 240 -12.88 -4.42 -2.34
CA GLN A 240 -13.94 -4.11 -1.37
C GLN A 240 -14.42 -2.67 -1.53
N ARG A 241 -13.51 -1.72 -1.76
CA ARG A 241 -13.87 -0.33 -1.99
C ARG A 241 -14.61 -0.10 -3.32
N THR A 242 -14.24 -0.86 -4.35
CA THR A 242 -14.85 -0.77 -5.67
C THR A 242 -16.36 -0.86 -5.64
N HIS A 243 -16.93 -1.65 -4.72
CA HIS A 243 -18.39 -1.71 -4.59
C HIS A 243 -19.02 -0.38 -4.20
N PHE A 244 -18.44 0.31 -3.19
CA PHE A 244 -19.01 1.57 -2.70
C PHE A 244 -19.03 2.62 -3.80
N TYR A 245 -17.97 2.70 -4.61
CA TYR A 245 -17.94 3.59 -5.77
C TYR A 245 -19.00 3.25 -6.83
N LEU A 246 -19.15 1.95 -7.14
CA LEU A 246 -20.12 1.53 -8.14
C LEU A 246 -21.55 1.71 -7.64
N GLU A 247 -21.82 1.45 -6.37
CA GLU A 247 -23.13 1.68 -5.73
C GLU A 247 -23.46 3.18 -5.66
N ALA A 248 -22.49 4.04 -5.33
CA ALA A 248 -22.66 5.50 -5.35
C ALA A 248 -22.92 6.01 -6.76
N ARG A 249 -22.17 5.53 -7.77
CA ARG A 249 -22.40 5.87 -9.17
C ARG A 249 -23.81 5.45 -9.64
N ASP A 250 -24.23 4.24 -9.29
CA ASP A 250 -25.57 3.76 -9.64
C ASP A 250 -26.67 4.56 -8.92
N ALA A 251 -26.34 5.23 -7.81
CA ALA A 251 -27.23 6.16 -7.09
C ALA A 251 -27.17 7.61 -7.63
N GLY A 252 -26.26 7.92 -8.55
CA GLY A 252 -26.20 9.21 -9.25
C GLY A 252 -24.94 10.03 -9.03
N SER A 253 -23.97 9.57 -8.24
CA SER A 253 -22.64 10.21 -8.12
C SER A 253 -21.84 9.99 -9.41
N GLU A 254 -21.05 10.97 -9.84
CA GLU A 254 -20.13 10.81 -10.95
C GLU A 254 -18.83 10.10 -10.51
N LEU A 255 -18.37 9.16 -11.32
CA LEU A 255 -17.09 8.47 -11.11
C LEU A 255 -16.05 8.95 -12.13
N VAL A 256 -14.99 9.58 -11.63
CA VAL A 256 -13.86 10.07 -12.41
C VAL A 256 -12.63 9.22 -12.11
N VAL A 257 -11.87 8.86 -13.14
CA VAL A 257 -10.58 8.15 -12.97
C VAL A 257 -9.47 8.94 -13.68
N ILE A 258 -8.46 9.35 -12.90
CA ILE A 258 -7.22 9.96 -13.40
C ILE A 258 -6.13 8.89 -13.32
N ASP A 259 -5.64 8.43 -14.46
CA ASP A 259 -4.67 7.33 -14.50
C ASP A 259 -3.82 7.40 -15.78
N ILE A 260 -2.68 6.71 -15.76
CA ILE A 260 -1.74 6.61 -16.88
C ILE A 260 -2.21 5.65 -17.99
N ALA A 261 -3.22 4.83 -17.75
CA ALA A 261 -3.79 3.90 -18.72
C ALA A 261 -5.28 3.63 -18.49
N TYR A 262 -6.01 3.35 -19.57
CA TYR A 262 -7.40 2.95 -19.52
C TYR A 262 -7.51 1.48 -19.09
N ARG A 263 -7.74 1.26 -17.78
CA ARG A 263 -7.80 -0.05 -17.15
C ARG A 263 -9.21 -0.40 -16.66
N THR A 264 -9.33 -1.43 -15.80
CA THR A 264 -10.64 -1.96 -15.39
C THR A 264 -11.50 -0.90 -14.70
N MET A 265 -10.94 -0.10 -13.77
CA MET A 265 -11.72 0.92 -13.09
C MET A 265 -12.09 2.08 -14.03
N ALA A 266 -11.18 2.49 -14.93
CA ALA A 266 -11.45 3.49 -15.95
C ALA A 266 -12.61 3.05 -16.88
N SER A 267 -12.76 1.76 -17.16
CA SER A 267 -13.89 1.24 -17.96
C SER A 267 -15.25 1.34 -17.25
N LYS A 268 -15.28 1.71 -15.98
CA LYS A 268 -16.47 1.93 -15.15
C LYS A 268 -16.72 3.41 -14.86
N ALA A 269 -15.72 4.25 -15.14
CA ALA A 269 -15.81 5.68 -14.92
C ALA A 269 -16.79 6.35 -15.93
N ASP A 270 -17.40 7.42 -15.49
CA ASP A 270 -18.18 8.32 -16.33
C ASP A 270 -17.23 9.24 -17.11
N TRP A 271 -16.08 9.59 -16.48
CA TRP A 271 -15.02 10.36 -17.11
C TRP A 271 -13.65 9.79 -16.80
N PHE A 272 -12.81 9.60 -17.84
CA PHE A 272 -11.42 9.16 -17.74
C PHE A 272 -10.47 10.27 -18.19
N VAL A 273 -9.52 10.63 -17.35
CA VAL A 273 -8.50 11.66 -17.60
C VAL A 273 -7.14 10.95 -17.71
N PRO A 274 -6.59 10.79 -18.92
CA PRO A 274 -5.27 10.22 -19.09
C PRO A 274 -4.19 11.24 -18.68
N VAL A 275 -3.26 10.85 -17.81
CA VAL A 275 -2.15 11.69 -17.36
C VAL A 275 -0.80 11.03 -17.68
N HIS A 276 0.22 11.77 -18.09
CA HIS A 276 1.55 11.21 -18.30
C HIS A 276 2.12 10.64 -16.98
N PRO A 277 2.91 9.54 -17.02
CA PRO A 277 3.52 8.98 -15.82
C PRO A 277 4.28 10.02 -15.00
N ALA A 278 4.10 9.99 -13.67
CA ALA A 278 4.78 10.85 -12.68
C ALA A 278 4.45 12.36 -12.76
N THR A 279 3.46 12.79 -13.53
CA THR A 279 3.10 14.21 -13.67
C THR A 279 1.83 14.62 -12.91
N ASP A 280 1.37 13.77 -12.00
CA ASP A 280 0.16 13.97 -11.19
C ASP A 280 0.21 15.28 -10.38
N GLY A 281 1.36 15.60 -9.78
CA GLY A 281 1.54 16.84 -9.04
C GLY A 281 1.50 18.09 -9.93
N ALA A 282 2.07 18.00 -11.13
CA ALA A 282 1.99 19.06 -12.12
C ALA A 282 0.52 19.32 -12.55
N LEU A 283 -0.27 18.27 -12.76
CA LEU A 283 -1.69 18.39 -13.04
C LEU A 283 -2.42 19.09 -11.88
N ALA A 284 -2.17 18.66 -10.64
CA ALA A 284 -2.79 19.27 -9.47
C ALA A 284 -2.45 20.76 -9.33
N LEU A 285 -1.19 21.16 -9.57
CA LEU A 285 -0.78 22.57 -9.55
C LEU A 285 -1.44 23.39 -10.66
N GLY A 286 -1.60 22.83 -11.86
CA GLY A 286 -2.34 23.47 -12.95
C GLY A 286 -3.83 23.67 -12.63
N VAL A 287 -4.45 22.68 -12.00
CA VAL A 287 -5.85 22.79 -11.52
C VAL A 287 -5.96 23.83 -10.40
N VAL A 288 -5.03 23.86 -9.43
CA VAL A 288 -4.98 24.90 -8.39
C VAL A 288 -4.84 26.30 -9.00
N ARG A 289 -3.96 26.47 -9.98
CA ARG A 289 -3.83 27.74 -10.68
C ARG A 289 -5.12 28.18 -11.33
N GLU A 290 -5.80 27.30 -12.08
CA GLU A 290 -7.07 27.63 -12.73
C GLU A 290 -8.13 28.03 -11.69
N ILE A 291 -8.23 27.32 -10.56
CA ILE A 291 -9.11 27.68 -9.43
C ILE A 291 -8.84 29.12 -8.96
N LEU A 292 -7.58 29.48 -8.75
CA LEU A 292 -7.18 30.80 -8.27
C LEU A 292 -7.42 31.91 -9.31
N GLU A 293 -7.21 31.64 -10.61
CA GLU A 293 -7.49 32.60 -11.69
C GLU A 293 -9.00 32.89 -11.85
N GLN A 294 -9.84 31.88 -11.57
CA GLN A 294 -11.28 32.03 -11.59
C GLN A 294 -11.85 32.58 -10.27
N SER A 295 -11.02 32.72 -9.21
CA SER A 295 -11.44 33.09 -7.86
C SER A 295 -12.48 32.13 -7.28
N TRP A 296 -12.26 30.83 -7.49
CA TRP A 296 -13.11 29.73 -7.01
C TRP A 296 -12.58 29.07 -5.74
N GLU A 297 -11.45 29.53 -5.22
CA GLU A 297 -10.88 28.99 -3.99
C GLU A 297 -11.84 29.11 -2.80
N ALA A 298 -11.84 28.12 -1.92
CA ALA A 298 -12.64 28.10 -0.71
C ALA A 298 -12.07 29.06 0.36
N THR A 299 -12.24 30.37 0.14
CA THR A 299 -11.60 31.45 0.90
C THR A 299 -11.83 31.32 2.41
N ASP A 300 -13.07 31.05 2.85
CA ASP A 300 -13.38 30.89 4.28
C ASP A 300 -12.70 29.65 4.89
N PHE A 301 -12.69 28.51 4.16
CA PHE A 301 -12.00 27.30 4.61
C PHE A 301 -10.49 27.52 4.71
N LEU A 302 -9.86 28.13 3.73
CA LEU A 302 -8.44 28.43 3.71
C LEU A 302 -8.07 29.35 4.89
N ARG A 303 -8.85 30.39 5.13
CA ARG A 303 -8.62 31.35 6.22
C ARG A 303 -8.77 30.71 7.60
N ASP A 304 -9.83 29.90 7.80
CA ASP A 304 -10.24 29.47 9.14
C ASP A 304 -9.67 28.10 9.54
N HIS A 305 -9.31 27.23 8.57
CA HIS A 305 -8.93 25.83 8.83
C HIS A 305 -7.53 25.45 8.32
N THR A 306 -6.83 26.36 7.64
CA THR A 306 -5.47 26.13 7.17
C THR A 306 -4.48 27.17 7.68
N GLU A 307 -3.20 26.92 7.46
CA GLU A 307 -2.13 27.89 7.78
C GLU A 307 -1.92 28.94 6.67
N ALA A 308 -2.76 28.97 5.62
CA ALA A 308 -2.67 29.92 4.52
C ALA A 308 -2.47 31.40 4.93
N PRO A 309 -3.06 31.90 6.05
CA PRO A 309 -2.83 33.24 6.55
C PRO A 309 -1.50 33.44 7.32
N PHE A 310 -0.76 32.35 7.65
CA PHE A 310 0.44 32.47 8.48
C PHE A 310 1.55 33.22 7.74
N LEU A 311 2.31 34.01 8.51
CA LEU A 311 3.32 34.89 7.95
C LEU A 311 4.70 34.27 8.02
N ILE A 312 5.39 34.27 6.87
CA ILE A 312 6.75 33.74 6.72
C ILE A 312 7.68 34.93 6.45
N LYS A 313 8.75 35.00 7.21
CA LYS A 313 9.80 36.03 7.10
C LYS A 313 10.76 35.72 5.92
N GLU A 314 11.56 36.72 5.59
CA GLU A 314 12.59 36.63 4.55
C GLU A 314 13.64 35.51 4.77
N ASP A 315 13.80 35.04 6.02
CA ASP A 315 14.69 33.93 6.38
C ASP A 315 14.05 32.55 6.27
N GLY A 316 12.78 32.48 5.85
CA GLY A 316 12.02 31.24 5.72
C GLY A 316 11.47 30.71 7.05
N MET A 317 11.49 31.48 8.13
CA MET A 317 10.90 31.10 9.41
C MET A 317 9.53 31.78 9.57
N PHE A 318 8.63 31.14 10.30
CA PHE A 318 7.37 31.80 10.68
C PHE A 318 7.63 33.06 11.51
N LEU A 319 6.85 34.10 11.25
CA LEU A 319 6.76 35.23 12.16
C LEU A 319 6.00 34.78 13.40
N ARG A 320 6.58 35.02 14.60
CA ARG A 320 6.02 34.56 15.88
C ARG A 320 5.77 35.73 16.81
N MET A 321 5.00 35.48 17.87
CA MET A 321 4.74 36.53 18.87
C MET A 321 6.01 37.04 19.55
N SER A 322 7.04 36.19 19.67
CA SER A 322 8.36 36.63 20.19
C SER A 322 9.06 37.66 19.29
N ASP A 323 8.86 37.63 17.98
CA ASP A 323 9.38 38.64 17.04
C ASP A 323 8.70 40.00 17.26
N LEU A 324 7.50 40.00 17.85
CA LEU A 324 6.77 41.21 18.28
C LEU A 324 7.08 41.64 19.72
N GLY A 325 8.05 40.99 20.38
CA GLY A 325 8.47 41.29 21.76
C GLY A 325 7.59 40.66 22.84
N VAL A 326 6.76 39.67 22.51
CA VAL A 326 5.95 38.95 23.49
C VAL A 326 6.71 37.67 23.91
N GLU A 327 6.96 37.52 25.21
CA GLU A 327 7.66 36.32 25.70
C GLU A 327 6.86 35.04 25.51
N PRO A 328 7.46 33.94 24.99
CA PRO A 328 6.81 32.64 24.85
C PRO A 328 6.28 32.13 26.20
N THR A 329 5.12 31.51 26.20
CA THR A 329 4.54 30.89 27.40
C THR A 329 5.00 29.41 27.50
N THR A 330 4.89 28.85 28.72
CA THR A 330 5.15 27.42 28.93
C THR A 330 3.83 26.71 29.25
N THR A 331 3.58 25.59 28.57
CA THR A 331 2.44 24.71 28.84
C THR A 331 2.95 23.29 29.12
N THR A 332 2.07 22.43 29.65
CA THR A 332 2.38 21.03 29.88
C THR A 332 1.63 20.20 28.83
N ASN A 333 2.36 19.43 28.02
CA ASN A 333 1.75 18.56 27.01
C ASN A 333 1.04 17.34 27.65
N ALA A 334 0.36 16.54 26.82
CA ALA A 334 -0.37 15.35 27.28
C ALA A 334 0.52 14.27 27.94
N GLN A 335 1.84 14.33 27.72
CA GLN A 335 2.84 13.44 28.32
C GLN A 335 3.42 13.99 29.64
N GLY A 336 2.94 15.17 30.10
CA GLY A 336 3.41 15.80 31.32
C GLY A 336 4.74 16.55 31.20
N GLN A 337 5.21 16.82 29.97
CA GLN A 337 6.45 17.55 29.69
C GLN A 337 6.17 19.04 29.49
N GLU A 338 7.07 19.90 29.99
CA GLU A 338 7.01 21.35 29.72
C GLU A 338 7.36 21.61 28.25
N GLU A 339 6.50 22.38 27.57
CA GLU A 339 6.65 22.79 26.19
C GLU A 339 6.51 24.32 26.09
N LYS A 340 7.45 24.96 25.36
CA LYS A 340 7.35 26.40 25.05
C LYS A 340 6.35 26.62 23.93
N VAL A 341 5.40 27.51 24.13
CA VAL A 341 4.40 27.90 23.13
C VAL A 341 4.68 29.35 22.71
N ASP A 342 5.02 29.49 21.43
CA ASP A 342 5.26 30.76 20.76
C ASP A 342 4.38 30.80 19.49
N PRO A 343 3.16 31.39 19.56
CA PRO A 343 2.19 31.33 18.49
C PRO A 343 2.68 32.00 17.20
N CYS A 344 2.35 31.41 16.05
CA CYS A 344 2.53 32.05 14.76
C CYS A 344 1.63 33.28 14.64
N VAL A 345 2.10 34.30 13.93
CA VAL A 345 1.44 35.58 13.70
C VAL A 345 0.71 35.60 12.38
N VAL A 346 -0.43 36.28 12.37
CA VAL A 346 -1.19 36.63 11.17
C VAL A 346 -1.48 38.13 11.19
N TRP A 347 -1.77 38.70 10.01
CA TRP A 347 -2.27 40.05 9.89
C TRP A 347 -3.78 40.07 10.00
N ASP A 348 -4.35 40.70 11.02
CA ASP A 348 -5.81 40.85 11.14
C ASP A 348 -6.26 42.13 10.40
N GLU A 349 -6.96 41.98 9.28
CA GLU A 349 -7.48 43.06 8.43
C GLU A 349 -8.53 43.89 9.17
N GLU A 350 -9.29 43.30 10.13
CA GLU A 350 -10.31 44.04 10.90
C GLU A 350 -9.66 44.94 11.94
N ALA A 351 -8.65 44.42 12.63
CA ALA A 351 -7.91 45.18 13.64
C ALA A 351 -6.84 46.11 13.04
N GLY A 352 -6.33 45.76 11.83
CA GLY A 352 -5.22 46.48 11.18
C GLY A 352 -3.89 46.28 11.86
N GLU A 353 -3.68 45.15 12.53
CA GLU A 353 -2.47 44.83 13.29
C GLU A 353 -2.11 43.34 13.20
N ALA A 354 -0.86 43.03 13.54
CA ALA A 354 -0.34 41.67 13.63
C ALA A 354 -0.68 41.06 15.00
N VAL A 355 -1.33 39.89 15.01
CA VAL A 355 -1.80 39.22 16.23
C VAL A 355 -1.47 37.74 16.18
N ALA A 356 -1.57 37.03 17.32
CA ALA A 356 -1.50 35.57 17.32
C ALA A 356 -2.64 35.00 16.47
N HIS A 357 -2.34 33.94 15.71
CA HIS A 357 -3.30 33.35 14.77
C HIS A 357 -4.64 32.93 15.42
N SER A 358 -4.63 32.61 16.71
CA SER A 358 -5.83 32.22 17.48
C SER A 358 -6.69 33.44 17.93
N GLU A 359 -6.19 34.64 17.78
CA GLU A 359 -6.86 35.89 18.25
C GLU A 359 -7.43 36.71 17.09
N ALA A 360 -6.97 36.41 15.86
CA ALA A 360 -7.41 37.15 14.67
C ALA A 360 -8.87 36.87 14.33
N LYS A 361 -9.58 37.92 13.93
CA LYS A 361 -10.97 37.85 13.49
C LYS A 361 -11.08 37.69 11.97
N LYS A 362 -10.21 38.36 11.23
CA LYS A 362 -10.16 38.34 9.77
C LYS A 362 -8.70 38.27 9.30
N PRO A 363 -8.05 37.09 9.40
CA PRO A 363 -6.68 36.91 8.91
C PRO A 363 -6.56 37.21 7.42
N ALA A 364 -5.55 37.99 7.04
CA ALA A 364 -5.23 38.29 5.64
C ALA A 364 -4.69 37.05 4.92
N MET A 365 -4.98 36.91 3.63
CA MET A 365 -4.47 35.88 2.71
C MET A 365 -3.85 36.47 1.45
N GLY A 366 -3.39 37.69 1.50
CA GLY A 366 -2.74 38.42 0.42
C GLY A 366 -1.63 39.31 0.95
N ASP A 367 -1.36 40.39 0.23
CA ASP A 367 -0.33 41.36 0.57
C ASP A 367 -0.51 41.91 2.01
N VAL A 368 0.56 41.89 2.78
CA VAL A 368 0.60 42.43 4.16
C VAL A 368 1.76 43.41 4.29
N PRO A 369 1.68 44.39 5.21
CA PRO A 369 2.77 45.33 5.42
C PRO A 369 3.98 44.63 6.05
N GLU A 370 5.14 45.32 6.02
CA GLU A 370 6.29 44.96 6.84
C GLU A 370 5.90 44.98 8.34
N ILE A 371 6.28 43.97 9.10
CA ILE A 371 5.88 43.79 10.51
C ILE A 371 7.14 43.63 11.36
N ALA A 372 7.28 44.45 12.36
CA ALA A 372 8.44 44.47 13.29
C ALA A 372 9.82 44.54 12.57
N GLY A 373 9.89 45.16 11.40
CA GLY A 373 11.10 45.24 10.57
C GLY A 373 11.37 44.03 9.69
N HIS A 374 10.44 43.11 9.60
CA HIS A 374 10.49 41.94 8.70
C HIS A 374 9.60 42.13 7.49
N ALA A 375 10.15 41.88 6.29
CA ALA A 375 9.34 41.63 5.11
C ALA A 375 8.74 40.26 5.23
N VAL A 376 7.41 40.13 5.13
CA VAL A 376 6.68 38.90 5.36
C VAL A 376 5.75 38.61 4.19
N LYS A 377 5.46 37.33 3.98
CA LYS A 377 4.43 36.84 3.02
C LYS A 377 3.49 35.89 3.72
N THR A 378 2.22 35.87 3.31
CA THR A 378 1.31 34.80 3.70
C THR A 378 1.65 33.51 2.96
N GLU A 379 1.36 32.34 3.56
CA GLU A 379 1.48 31.08 2.81
C GLU A 379 0.59 31.07 1.56
N MET A 380 -0.57 31.72 1.60
CA MET A 380 -1.45 31.85 0.44
C MET A 380 -0.81 32.61 -0.73
N GLU A 381 -0.05 33.65 -0.43
CA GLU A 381 0.72 34.38 -1.45
C GLU A 381 1.82 33.49 -2.05
N MET A 382 2.50 32.70 -1.21
CA MET A 382 3.48 31.73 -1.68
C MET A 382 2.84 30.65 -2.57
N ILE A 383 1.61 30.20 -2.27
CA ILE A 383 0.87 29.25 -3.14
C ILE A 383 0.62 29.91 -4.51
N ARG A 384 0.14 31.16 -4.54
CA ARG A 384 -0.10 31.91 -5.79
C ARG A 384 1.18 32.04 -6.64
N GLU A 385 2.30 32.35 -6.00
CA GLU A 385 3.61 32.43 -6.68
C GLU A 385 4.06 31.07 -7.22
N ALA A 386 3.94 30.00 -6.44
CA ALA A 386 4.36 28.65 -6.84
C ALA A 386 3.55 28.08 -8.00
N VAL A 387 2.24 28.38 -8.08
CA VAL A 387 1.39 27.90 -9.15
C VAL A 387 1.40 28.81 -10.37
N ALA A 388 1.92 30.03 -10.29
CA ALA A 388 1.94 30.98 -11.40
C ALA A 388 2.55 30.45 -12.71
N PRO A 389 3.61 29.63 -12.71
CA PRO A 389 4.15 29.02 -13.93
C PRO A 389 3.24 27.98 -14.60
N TRP A 390 2.32 27.36 -13.84
CA TRP A 390 1.47 26.24 -14.28
C TRP A 390 0.26 26.70 -15.10
N THR A 391 0.51 27.45 -16.19
CA THR A 391 -0.54 27.84 -17.12
C THR A 391 -1.24 26.62 -17.72
N LEU A 392 -2.46 26.76 -18.21
CA LEU A 392 -3.16 25.68 -18.90
C LEU A 392 -2.32 25.06 -20.02
N GLU A 393 -1.61 25.88 -20.78
CA GLU A 393 -0.74 25.45 -21.86
C GLU A 393 0.47 24.65 -21.33
N HIS A 394 1.18 25.18 -20.33
CA HIS A 394 2.33 24.50 -19.74
C HIS A 394 1.92 23.20 -19.02
N THR A 395 0.82 23.23 -18.25
CA THR A 395 0.30 22.03 -17.60
C THR A 395 -0.08 20.97 -18.63
N SER A 396 -0.76 21.36 -19.71
CA SER A 396 -1.14 20.42 -20.78
C SER A 396 0.10 19.83 -21.48
N GLU A 397 1.14 20.63 -21.71
CA GLU A 397 2.40 20.16 -22.31
C GLU A 397 3.08 19.11 -21.43
N VAL A 398 3.19 19.35 -20.11
CA VAL A 398 3.84 18.45 -19.17
C VAL A 398 3.03 17.18 -18.94
N THR A 399 1.72 17.32 -18.75
CA THR A 399 0.87 16.23 -18.28
C THR A 399 0.18 15.43 -19.37
N GLY A 400 0.10 15.96 -20.57
CA GLY A 400 -0.70 15.41 -21.68
C GLY A 400 -2.21 15.61 -21.50
N VAL A 401 -2.66 16.21 -20.40
CA VAL A 401 -4.08 16.50 -20.14
C VAL A 401 -4.51 17.76 -20.90
N SER A 402 -5.66 17.72 -21.59
CA SER A 402 -6.11 18.89 -22.36
C SER A 402 -6.42 20.09 -21.46
N ALA A 403 -6.24 21.30 -21.99
CA ALA A 403 -6.60 22.53 -21.27
C ALA A 403 -8.07 22.54 -20.84
N ASP A 404 -8.96 21.95 -21.64
CA ASP A 404 -10.39 21.86 -21.32
C ASP A 404 -10.67 20.88 -20.17
N ASP A 405 -9.93 19.74 -20.11
CA ASP A 405 -10.03 18.80 -18.99
C ASP A 405 -9.47 19.41 -17.70
N ILE A 406 -8.39 20.20 -17.76
CA ILE A 406 -7.84 20.91 -16.59
C ILE A 406 -8.87 21.90 -16.04
N LYS A 407 -9.54 22.68 -16.91
CA LYS A 407 -10.63 23.59 -16.51
C LYS A 407 -11.81 22.83 -15.92
N HIS A 408 -12.18 21.71 -16.54
CA HIS A 408 -13.27 20.88 -16.05
C HIS A 408 -12.94 20.29 -14.67
N LEU A 409 -11.72 19.82 -14.42
CA LEU A 409 -11.29 19.41 -13.09
C LEU A 409 -11.37 20.55 -12.07
N ALA A 410 -10.93 21.75 -12.41
CA ALA A 410 -11.04 22.92 -11.53
C ALA A 410 -12.50 23.25 -11.19
N HIS A 411 -13.40 23.18 -12.15
CA HIS A 411 -14.84 23.39 -11.98
C HIS A 411 -15.47 22.28 -11.12
N LEU A 412 -15.15 21.00 -11.41
CA LEU A 412 -15.63 19.84 -10.64
C LEU A 412 -15.26 19.96 -9.16
N TYR A 413 -14.00 20.25 -8.84
CA TYR A 413 -13.55 20.38 -7.46
C TYR A 413 -14.16 21.55 -6.69
N THR A 414 -14.69 22.58 -7.36
CA THR A 414 -15.10 23.82 -6.70
C THR A 414 -16.56 24.21 -6.90
N GLN A 415 -17.18 23.83 -8.03
CA GLN A 415 -18.49 24.34 -8.43
C GLN A 415 -19.58 23.26 -8.53
N GLU A 416 -19.22 21.97 -8.49
CA GLU A 416 -20.16 20.89 -8.76
C GLU A 416 -20.54 20.07 -7.53
N GLY A 417 -20.22 20.54 -6.33
CA GLY A 417 -20.60 19.90 -5.06
C GLY A 417 -19.46 19.28 -4.30
N ASN A 418 -19.73 18.17 -3.62
CA ASN A 418 -18.75 17.50 -2.76
C ASN A 418 -17.94 16.46 -3.54
N VAL A 419 -16.62 16.56 -3.42
CA VAL A 419 -15.68 15.68 -4.13
C VAL A 419 -14.89 14.83 -3.14
N GLN A 420 -15.03 13.53 -3.26
CA GLN A 420 -14.21 12.57 -2.51
C GLN A 420 -13.10 12.03 -3.42
N THR A 421 -11.85 12.16 -2.99
CA THR A 421 -10.67 11.77 -3.76
C THR A 421 -10.01 10.55 -3.14
N ASP A 422 -9.86 9.48 -3.92
CA ASP A 422 -9.12 8.27 -3.53
C ASP A 422 -7.75 8.27 -4.20
N MET A 423 -6.76 8.86 -3.51
CA MET A 423 -5.38 8.91 -4.00
C MET A 423 -4.69 7.58 -3.74
N LYS A 424 -4.35 6.88 -4.83
CA LYS A 424 -3.77 5.53 -4.78
C LYS A 424 -2.24 5.52 -4.89
N PHE A 425 -1.66 4.37 -4.62
CA PHE A 425 -0.21 4.18 -4.56
C PHE A 425 0.49 4.15 -5.93
N GLY A 426 -0.23 4.36 -7.04
CA GLY A 426 0.40 4.64 -8.34
C GLY A 426 1.32 5.86 -8.29
N LEU A 427 0.94 6.90 -7.53
CA LEU A 427 1.76 8.09 -7.33
C LEU A 427 3.00 7.81 -6.48
N ASN A 428 2.94 6.82 -5.59
CA ASN A 428 3.99 6.52 -4.61
C ASN A 428 5.32 6.09 -5.25
N HIS A 429 5.26 5.42 -6.40
CA HIS A 429 6.37 4.65 -6.95
C HIS A 429 7.26 5.42 -7.93
N TYR A 430 7.28 6.74 -7.83
CA TYR A 430 8.22 7.65 -8.49
C TYR A 430 9.04 8.41 -7.44
N ASN A 431 10.23 8.87 -7.79
CA ASN A 431 11.06 9.61 -6.85
C ASN A 431 10.41 10.94 -6.40
N ASN A 432 9.54 11.51 -7.24
CA ASN A 432 8.74 12.70 -6.95
C ASN A 432 7.35 12.38 -6.30
N GLY A 433 7.09 11.13 -5.90
CA GLY A 433 5.78 10.68 -5.43
C GLY A 433 5.25 11.44 -4.20
N ILE A 434 6.12 11.81 -3.25
CA ILE A 434 5.71 12.61 -2.09
C ILE A 434 5.31 14.04 -2.50
N TYR A 435 6.03 14.64 -3.46
CA TYR A 435 5.72 15.98 -3.97
C TYR A 435 4.40 15.96 -4.72
N SER A 436 4.20 15.01 -5.61
CA SER A 436 2.92 14.82 -6.32
C SER A 436 1.76 14.65 -5.35
N SER A 437 1.92 13.85 -4.29
CA SER A 437 0.89 13.65 -3.27
C SER A 437 0.60 14.94 -2.46
N LYS A 438 1.63 15.74 -2.10
CA LYS A 438 1.45 17.05 -1.46
C LYS A 438 0.69 18.02 -2.37
N CYS A 439 0.98 18.04 -3.67
CA CYS A 439 0.27 18.90 -4.64
C CYS A 439 -1.21 18.53 -4.74
N VAL A 440 -1.55 17.24 -4.79
CA VAL A 440 -2.96 16.79 -4.77
C VAL A 440 -3.65 17.16 -3.46
N ASN A 441 -2.99 17.01 -2.32
CA ASN A 441 -3.52 17.45 -1.04
C ASN A 441 -3.75 18.98 -1.01
N THR A 442 -2.85 19.76 -1.60
CA THR A 442 -3.01 21.21 -1.75
C THR A 442 -4.24 21.56 -2.58
N LEU A 443 -4.49 20.83 -3.68
CA LEU A 443 -5.72 20.99 -4.48
C LEU A 443 -6.97 20.80 -3.60
N LEU A 444 -7.02 19.73 -2.79
CA LEU A 444 -8.17 19.48 -1.91
C LEU A 444 -8.39 20.60 -0.89
N LEU A 445 -7.32 21.14 -0.33
CA LEU A 445 -7.40 22.25 0.63
C LEU A 445 -7.85 23.57 -0.06
N VAL A 446 -7.29 23.90 -1.22
CA VAL A 446 -7.64 25.11 -1.97
C VAL A 446 -9.10 25.06 -2.44
N ALA A 447 -9.57 23.89 -2.83
CA ALA A 447 -10.96 23.66 -3.21
C ALA A 447 -11.93 23.54 -2.02
N GLY A 448 -11.44 23.49 -0.77
CA GLY A 448 -12.26 23.30 0.44
C GLY A 448 -12.93 21.93 0.52
N GLN A 449 -12.31 20.91 -0.10
CA GLN A 449 -12.84 19.54 -0.15
C GLN A 449 -12.24 18.69 0.98
N MET A 450 -12.34 19.16 2.23
CA MET A 450 -11.89 18.44 3.43
C MET A 450 -12.79 18.76 4.62
N GLY A 451 -12.96 17.81 5.54
CA GLY A 451 -13.61 18.02 6.84
C GLY A 451 -15.12 18.18 6.81
N LYS A 452 -15.79 17.81 5.71
CA LYS A 452 -17.25 17.83 5.55
C LYS A 452 -17.74 16.53 4.90
N PRO A 453 -19.01 16.12 5.11
CA PRO A 453 -19.55 14.91 4.49
C PRO A 453 -19.42 14.92 2.96
N GLY A 454 -19.10 13.77 2.37
CA GLY A 454 -18.95 13.59 0.93
C GLY A 454 -17.71 14.23 0.33
N SER A 455 -16.77 14.74 1.12
CA SER A 455 -15.56 15.38 0.60
C SER A 455 -14.29 14.91 1.30
N GLY A 456 -13.14 15.13 0.68
CA GLY A 456 -11.83 14.81 1.22
C GLY A 456 -11.24 13.52 0.68
N LEU A 457 -10.31 12.95 1.43
CA LEU A 457 -9.68 11.70 1.06
C LEU A 457 -10.54 10.49 1.44
N TYR A 458 -10.52 9.47 0.59
CA TYR A 458 -11.04 8.16 0.93
C TYR A 458 -9.89 7.15 1.05
N THR A 459 -9.50 6.82 2.28
CA THR A 459 -8.40 5.88 2.53
C THR A 459 -8.89 4.51 3.03
N GLY A 460 -10.18 4.33 3.22
CA GLY A 460 -10.84 3.09 3.66
C GLY A 460 -11.35 3.16 5.09
N GLU A 461 -11.87 2.04 5.57
CA GLU A 461 -12.44 1.95 6.91
C GLU A 461 -11.34 1.93 7.98
N PRO A 462 -11.22 2.94 8.83
CA PRO A 462 -10.48 2.80 10.07
C PRO A 462 -11.25 1.84 10.98
N ASN A 463 -10.54 0.88 11.54
CA ASN A 463 -11.07 0.01 12.57
C ASN A 463 -10.45 0.37 13.93
N PHE A 464 -9.97 -0.61 14.66
CA PHE A 464 -9.23 -0.43 15.92
C PHE A 464 -7.90 0.36 15.74
N GLY A 465 -7.55 0.73 14.52
CA GLY A 465 -6.26 1.34 14.16
C GLY A 465 -5.15 0.29 14.06
N GLU A 466 -3.96 0.65 14.51
CA GLU A 466 -2.82 -0.27 14.53
C GLU A 466 -2.78 -1.15 15.80
N GLY A 467 -3.79 -1.06 16.64
CA GLY A 467 -3.78 -1.66 17.96
C GLY A 467 -2.67 -1.06 18.84
N ASN A 468 -2.21 -1.82 19.79
CA ASN A 468 -1.01 -1.48 20.55
C ASN A 468 0.22 -2.11 19.89
N VAL A 469 0.83 -1.39 18.93
CA VAL A 469 2.00 -1.88 18.15
C VAL A 469 3.23 -2.20 19.01
N GLN A 470 3.25 -1.77 20.27
CA GLN A 470 4.31 -2.08 21.23
C GLN A 470 3.93 -3.22 22.19
N ALA A 471 2.77 -3.85 21.97
CA ALA A 471 2.22 -4.83 22.89
C ALA A 471 3.23 -5.91 23.31
N CYS A 472 3.91 -6.51 22.34
CA CYS A 472 4.85 -7.59 22.62
C CYS A 472 6.05 -7.14 23.47
N LEU A 473 6.46 -5.88 23.32
CA LEU A 473 7.57 -5.29 24.09
C LEU A 473 7.15 -4.91 25.51
N GLN A 474 5.85 -4.69 25.73
CA GLN A 474 5.29 -4.32 27.06
C GLN A 474 5.08 -5.52 27.98
N LEU A 475 5.03 -6.73 27.43
CA LEU A 475 4.89 -7.95 28.23
C LEU A 475 6.15 -8.19 29.07
N PRO A 476 6.02 -8.47 30.38
CA PRO A 476 7.16 -8.73 31.24
C PRO A 476 7.82 -10.07 30.89
N SER A 477 9.06 -10.25 31.34
CA SER A 477 9.72 -11.54 31.39
C SER A 477 9.50 -12.20 32.76
N THR A 478 9.92 -13.45 32.93
CA THR A 478 9.95 -14.11 34.24
C THR A 478 10.92 -13.44 35.24
N THR A 479 11.91 -12.71 34.75
CA THR A 479 12.85 -11.92 35.56
C THR A 479 12.34 -10.52 35.89
N GLY A 480 11.20 -10.08 35.27
CA GLY A 480 10.67 -8.73 35.38
C GLY A 480 11.34 -7.71 34.44
N GLU A 481 12.36 -8.11 33.68
CA GLU A 481 13.02 -7.27 32.69
C GLU A 481 12.20 -7.18 31.39
N VAL A 482 12.41 -6.13 30.61
CA VAL A 482 11.80 -5.93 29.29
C VAL A 482 12.88 -5.71 28.25
N PRO A 483 12.61 -6.02 26.96
CA PRO A 483 13.55 -5.76 25.86
C PRO A 483 13.98 -4.29 25.79
N GLN A 484 15.26 -4.05 25.53
CA GLN A 484 15.85 -2.70 25.51
C GLN A 484 15.58 -1.93 24.21
N GLY A 485 15.36 -2.62 23.11
CA GLY A 485 15.14 -2.03 21.78
C GLY A 485 16.02 -2.66 20.71
N VAL A 486 15.80 -2.28 19.46
CA VAL A 486 16.63 -2.74 18.34
C VAL A 486 18.05 -2.21 18.44
N GLY A 487 19.04 -3.01 18.02
CA GLY A 487 20.44 -2.59 18.00
C GLY A 487 20.72 -1.54 16.92
N ALA A 488 20.13 -1.72 15.75
CA ALA A 488 20.23 -0.75 14.64
C ALA A 488 19.05 -0.88 13.67
N ILE A 489 18.80 0.21 12.94
CA ILE A 489 17.88 0.22 11.80
C ILE A 489 18.72 0.35 10.52
N ILE A 490 18.44 -0.50 9.52
CA ILE A 490 19.01 -0.44 8.19
C ILE A 490 17.87 -0.27 7.20
N ASN A 491 17.97 0.68 6.30
CA ASN A 491 17.01 0.84 5.23
C ASN A 491 17.34 -0.15 4.10
N TRP A 492 16.32 -0.73 3.45
CA TRP A 492 16.54 -1.65 2.34
C TRP A 492 17.36 -1.00 1.23
N SER A 493 17.08 0.26 0.93
CA SER A 493 17.79 1.02 -0.09
C SER A 493 19.30 1.17 0.15
N ASP A 494 19.77 0.96 1.39
CA ASP A 494 21.18 1.00 1.77
C ASP A 494 21.72 -0.40 2.15
N PHE A 495 20.89 -1.41 2.21
CA PHE A 495 21.26 -2.69 2.80
C PHE A 495 22.37 -3.41 2.03
N PHE A 496 22.32 -3.36 0.69
CA PHE A 496 23.41 -3.91 -0.13
C PHE A 496 24.74 -3.21 0.14
N ASN A 497 24.75 -1.89 0.21
CA ASN A 497 25.95 -1.10 0.50
C ASN A 497 26.51 -1.42 1.89
N VAL A 498 25.64 -1.53 2.90
CA VAL A 498 26.05 -1.87 4.27
C VAL A 498 26.69 -3.26 4.31
N VAL A 499 26.09 -4.26 3.66
CA VAL A 499 26.63 -5.64 3.65
C VAL A 499 27.94 -5.73 2.85
N SER A 500 27.99 -5.14 1.66
CA SER A 500 29.13 -5.23 0.75
C SER A 500 30.35 -4.46 1.24
N SER A 501 30.14 -3.28 1.85
CA SER A 501 31.23 -2.47 2.43
C SER A 501 31.62 -2.89 3.83
N GLY A 502 30.76 -3.57 4.58
CA GLY A 502 30.90 -3.80 6.01
C GLY A 502 30.86 -2.53 6.86
N GLN A 503 30.26 -1.46 6.34
CA GLN A 503 30.18 -0.15 7.00
C GLN A 503 28.75 0.42 6.94
N LYS A 504 28.41 1.21 7.97
CA LYS A 504 27.20 2.03 7.99
C LYS A 504 27.58 3.44 8.45
N LEU A 505 27.24 4.45 7.63
CA LEU A 505 27.63 5.86 7.85
C LEU A 505 29.15 6.04 8.07
N GLY A 506 29.99 5.24 7.37
CA GLY A 506 31.45 5.27 7.47
C GLY A 506 32.06 4.51 8.64
N GLU A 507 31.24 3.98 9.57
CA GLU A 507 31.72 3.21 10.71
C GLU A 507 31.63 1.69 10.42
N PRO A 508 32.53 0.85 10.97
CA PRO A 508 32.49 -0.60 10.82
C PRO A 508 31.12 -1.17 11.27
N PHE A 509 30.45 -1.89 10.39
CA PHE A 509 29.12 -2.45 10.63
C PHE A 509 28.95 -3.78 9.89
N PRO A 510 29.57 -4.87 10.37
CA PRO A 510 29.50 -6.17 9.70
C PRO A 510 28.13 -6.84 9.90
N VAL A 511 27.34 -7.00 8.84
CA VAL A 511 26.14 -7.84 8.83
C VAL A 511 26.52 -9.22 8.29
N LYS A 512 26.31 -10.29 9.07
CA LYS A 512 26.71 -11.66 8.75
C LYS A 512 25.53 -12.58 8.48
N ALA A 513 24.45 -12.43 9.26
CA ALA A 513 23.27 -13.25 9.10
C ALA A 513 22.03 -12.42 8.81
N PHE A 514 21.13 -13.02 8.05
CA PHE A 514 19.87 -12.43 7.65
C PHE A 514 18.73 -13.40 7.92
N TYR A 515 17.68 -12.91 8.58
CA TYR A 515 16.44 -13.65 8.80
C TYR A 515 15.28 -12.88 8.15
N ALA A 516 14.52 -13.56 7.29
CA ALA A 516 13.35 -12.99 6.71
C ALA A 516 12.11 -13.89 6.82
N SER A 517 10.95 -13.31 7.07
CA SER A 517 9.67 -14.02 7.12
C SER A 517 8.58 -13.28 6.37
N CYS A 518 7.59 -14.03 5.88
CA CYS A 518 6.40 -13.51 5.21
C CYS A 518 6.70 -12.60 4.00
N THR A 519 7.76 -12.89 3.22
CA THR A 519 8.21 -12.02 2.13
C THR A 519 8.87 -12.80 0.99
N ASN A 520 8.81 -12.23 -0.23
CA ASN A 520 9.60 -12.67 -1.38
C ASN A 520 10.46 -11.52 -1.89
N ILE A 521 11.54 -11.24 -1.19
CA ILE A 521 12.42 -10.08 -1.40
C ILE A 521 12.99 -10.06 -2.82
N VAL A 522 13.49 -11.20 -3.31
CA VAL A 522 14.16 -11.31 -4.61
C VAL A 522 13.25 -10.86 -5.77
N SER A 523 11.93 -11.09 -5.67
CA SER A 523 10.98 -10.67 -6.72
C SER A 523 10.21 -9.39 -6.39
N ASN A 524 10.29 -8.87 -5.15
CA ASN A 524 9.47 -7.75 -4.72
C ASN A 524 10.24 -6.43 -4.54
N GLN A 525 11.56 -6.49 -4.41
CA GLN A 525 12.40 -5.30 -4.29
C GLN A 525 12.86 -4.82 -5.67
N THR A 526 13.28 -3.56 -5.75
CA THR A 526 13.94 -3.01 -6.92
C THR A 526 15.33 -3.59 -7.09
N GLU A 527 15.93 -3.46 -8.27
CA GLU A 527 17.30 -3.90 -8.57
C GLU A 527 17.54 -5.37 -8.18
N GLN A 528 16.84 -6.30 -8.88
CA GLN A 528 16.95 -7.73 -8.55
C GLN A 528 18.39 -8.25 -8.61
N ASN A 529 19.22 -7.75 -9.53
CA ASN A 529 20.61 -8.18 -9.64
C ASN A 529 21.40 -7.84 -8.37
N GLU A 530 21.26 -6.62 -7.86
CA GLU A 530 21.85 -6.17 -6.60
C GLU A 530 21.32 -6.99 -5.41
N THR A 531 20.01 -7.25 -5.38
CA THR A 531 19.38 -8.10 -4.36
C THR A 531 19.96 -9.52 -4.38
N ILE A 532 20.18 -10.11 -5.54
CA ILE A 532 20.79 -11.42 -5.67
C ILE A 532 22.24 -11.42 -5.15
N GLU A 533 23.03 -10.41 -5.51
CA GLU A 533 24.41 -10.28 -5.02
C GLU A 533 24.44 -10.05 -3.50
N LEU A 534 23.51 -9.28 -2.94
CA LEU A 534 23.32 -9.15 -1.50
C LEU A 534 23.07 -10.52 -0.83
N MET A 535 22.13 -11.31 -1.39
CA MET A 535 21.80 -12.63 -0.85
C MET A 535 23.00 -13.60 -0.94
N LYS A 536 23.88 -13.45 -1.92
CA LYS A 536 25.12 -14.24 -2.04
C LYS A 536 26.22 -13.77 -1.08
N ALA A 537 26.29 -12.48 -0.78
CA ALA A 537 27.31 -11.88 0.08
C ALA A 537 27.12 -12.20 1.58
N LEU A 538 25.86 -12.41 2.01
CA LEU A 538 25.54 -12.77 3.38
C LEU A 538 26.07 -14.17 3.72
N GLU A 539 26.64 -14.35 4.91
CA GLU A 539 27.23 -15.63 5.31
C GLU A 539 26.19 -16.68 5.70
N PHE A 540 25.06 -16.26 6.30
CA PHE A 540 24.01 -17.17 6.77
C PHE A 540 22.62 -16.56 6.60
N ILE A 541 21.73 -17.27 5.93
CA ILE A 541 20.37 -16.81 5.61
C ILE A 541 19.33 -17.82 6.10
N VAL A 542 18.37 -17.34 6.88
CA VAL A 542 17.22 -18.12 7.33
C VAL A 542 15.96 -17.51 6.73
N ILE A 543 15.16 -18.32 6.04
CA ILE A 543 13.87 -17.91 5.50
C ILE A 543 12.75 -18.71 6.13
N GLN A 544 11.77 -18.02 6.72
CA GLN A 544 10.54 -18.60 7.23
C GLN A 544 9.40 -18.25 6.29
N ASP A 545 8.82 -19.24 5.64
CA ASP A 545 7.68 -19.04 4.71
C ASP A 545 6.79 -20.28 4.66
N MET A 546 5.62 -20.13 4.06
CA MET A 546 4.68 -21.20 3.83
C MET A 546 5.02 -22.01 2.57
N THR A 547 5.60 -21.36 1.55
CA THR A 547 5.84 -21.93 0.21
C THR A 547 7.24 -21.60 -0.31
N MET A 548 7.71 -22.37 -1.30
CA MET A 548 8.99 -22.18 -1.97
C MET A 548 8.91 -21.02 -2.97
N ASN A 549 9.34 -19.83 -2.58
CA ASN A 549 9.42 -18.64 -3.45
C ASN A 549 10.86 -18.35 -3.91
N ASP A 550 11.09 -17.28 -4.70
CA ASP A 550 12.42 -16.98 -5.24
C ASP A 550 13.44 -16.63 -4.14
N THR A 551 13.02 -15.99 -3.05
CA THR A 551 13.89 -15.71 -1.90
C THR A 551 14.31 -16.98 -1.18
N SER A 552 13.40 -17.96 -1.11
CA SER A 552 13.68 -19.26 -0.47
C SER A 552 14.85 -20.00 -1.12
N LEU A 553 15.11 -19.79 -2.42
CA LEU A 553 16.24 -20.42 -3.12
C LEU A 553 17.61 -20.01 -2.58
N TYR A 554 17.69 -18.88 -1.91
CA TYR A 554 18.96 -18.34 -1.36
C TYR A 554 19.18 -18.66 0.12
N ALA A 555 18.22 -19.32 0.77
CA ALA A 555 18.31 -19.67 2.18
C ALA A 555 19.39 -20.72 2.46
N ASP A 556 20.01 -20.66 3.64
CA ASP A 556 20.79 -21.76 4.22
C ASP A 556 19.87 -22.71 5.00
N ILE A 557 18.89 -22.14 5.73
CA ILE A 557 17.84 -22.89 6.43
C ILE A 557 16.47 -22.35 6.01
N LEU A 558 15.55 -23.26 5.68
CA LEU A 558 14.13 -22.98 5.44
C LEU A 558 13.30 -23.51 6.61
N LEU A 559 12.42 -22.67 7.14
CA LEU A 559 11.47 -23.00 8.21
C LEU A 559 10.03 -22.97 7.69
N PRO A 560 9.29 -24.10 7.72
CA PRO A 560 7.94 -24.20 7.22
C PRO A 560 6.93 -23.52 8.17
N ALA A 561 6.28 -22.46 7.71
CA ALA A 561 5.21 -21.78 8.43
C ALA A 561 3.82 -22.36 8.09
N CYS A 562 2.89 -22.26 9.05
CA CYS A 562 1.50 -22.65 8.87
C CYS A 562 0.74 -21.75 7.89
N HIS A 563 -0.27 -22.31 7.24
CA HIS A 563 -1.35 -21.54 6.65
C HIS A 563 -2.25 -20.97 7.76
N TRP A 564 -2.86 -19.82 7.56
CA TRP A 564 -3.69 -19.17 8.60
C TRP A 564 -4.95 -19.94 9.02
N PHE A 565 -5.42 -20.95 8.27
CA PHE A 565 -6.48 -21.86 8.73
C PHE A 565 -5.97 -22.96 9.67
N GLU A 566 -4.69 -23.09 9.83
CA GLU A 566 -3.99 -24.01 10.73
C GLU A 566 -3.66 -23.36 12.09
N THR A 567 -3.99 -22.07 12.28
CA THR A 567 -3.65 -21.29 13.46
C THR A 567 -4.83 -20.47 13.96
N GLU A 568 -4.84 -20.16 15.26
CA GLU A 568 -5.68 -19.08 15.80
C GLU A 568 -4.95 -17.75 15.70
N ASP A 569 -5.68 -16.67 15.39
CA ASP A 569 -5.09 -15.34 15.38
C ASP A 569 -6.16 -14.24 15.39
N LEU A 570 -5.74 -13.03 15.72
CA LEU A 570 -6.55 -11.81 15.66
C LEU A 570 -6.07 -10.92 14.54
N ARG A 571 -7.00 -10.35 13.81
CA ARG A 571 -6.70 -9.33 12.86
C ARG A 571 -7.28 -7.98 13.29
N VAL A 572 -6.41 -6.96 13.48
CA VAL A 572 -6.80 -5.62 13.96
C VAL A 572 -6.63 -4.52 12.92
N ARG A 573 -5.85 -4.75 11.86
CA ARG A 573 -5.57 -3.76 10.82
C ARG A 573 -6.35 -4.01 9.55
N TYR A 574 -7.15 -3.04 9.11
CA TYR A 574 -7.88 -3.13 7.84
C TYR A 574 -8.09 -1.79 7.18
N TYR A 575 -8.26 -1.88 5.86
CA TYR A 575 -8.71 -0.77 5.04
C TYR A 575 -10.09 -1.05 4.40
N GLY A 576 -10.66 -2.23 4.59
CA GLY A 576 -11.85 -2.71 3.90
C GLY A 576 -13.12 -2.82 4.75
N ASN A 577 -12.99 -2.88 6.07
CA ASN A 577 -14.13 -2.97 7.00
C ASN A 577 -13.74 -2.56 8.43
N PRO A 578 -14.69 -2.14 9.28
CA PRO A 578 -14.43 -1.64 10.63
C PRO A 578 -14.42 -2.74 11.73
N TYR A 579 -13.98 -3.95 11.42
CA TYR A 579 -14.08 -5.07 12.35
C TYR A 579 -12.72 -5.60 12.81
N LEU A 580 -12.63 -5.93 14.09
CA LEU A 580 -11.68 -6.93 14.58
C LEU A 580 -12.18 -8.30 14.17
N LEU A 581 -11.32 -9.16 13.61
CA LEU A 581 -11.72 -10.50 13.16
C LEU A 581 -10.91 -11.57 13.88
N TRP A 582 -11.64 -12.52 14.48
CA TRP A 582 -11.05 -13.73 15.03
C TRP A 582 -10.95 -14.80 13.96
N ASN A 583 -9.74 -15.31 13.74
CA ASN A 583 -9.49 -16.46 12.89
C ASN A 583 -9.37 -17.71 13.77
N GLN A 584 -10.34 -18.62 13.64
CA GLN A 584 -10.28 -19.92 14.31
C GLN A 584 -9.33 -20.86 13.60
N LYS A 585 -8.66 -21.71 14.38
CA LYS A 585 -7.97 -22.87 13.84
C LYS A 585 -8.98 -23.85 13.28
N ALA A 586 -9.08 -23.95 11.96
CA ALA A 586 -10.05 -24.78 11.27
C ALA A 586 -9.54 -26.22 11.06
N ILE A 587 -8.25 -26.41 10.90
CA ILE A 587 -7.58 -27.71 10.74
C ILE A 587 -6.27 -27.74 11.53
N GLU A 588 -5.76 -28.93 11.82
CA GLU A 588 -4.42 -29.10 12.38
C GLU A 588 -3.35 -28.67 11.38
N PRO A 589 -2.18 -28.18 11.85
CA PRO A 589 -1.04 -27.91 11.00
C PRO A 589 -0.72 -29.09 10.08
N LEU A 590 -0.58 -28.81 8.78
CA LEU A 590 -0.19 -29.82 7.80
C LEU A 590 1.33 -30.03 7.85
N TYR A 591 1.72 -31.28 7.70
CA TYR A 591 3.13 -31.69 7.69
C TYR A 591 3.81 -31.34 9.04
N GLU A 592 5.02 -30.77 8.98
CA GLU A 592 5.77 -30.31 10.15
C GLU A 592 5.76 -28.79 10.32
N SER A 593 4.81 -28.08 9.63
CA SER A 593 4.72 -26.64 9.73
C SER A 593 4.35 -26.20 11.15
N LYS A 594 4.82 -25.01 11.54
CA LYS A 594 4.52 -24.40 12.85
C LYS A 594 3.96 -23.00 12.68
N PRO A 595 3.11 -22.55 13.62
CA PRO A 595 2.70 -21.14 13.70
C PRO A 595 3.93 -20.21 13.84
N ASP A 596 3.89 -19.05 13.18
CA ASP A 596 4.96 -18.03 13.27
C ASP A 596 5.30 -17.71 14.74
N PHE A 597 4.28 -17.55 15.58
CA PHE A 597 4.41 -17.32 17.03
C PHE A 597 5.26 -18.38 17.75
N GLU A 598 5.07 -19.66 17.43
CA GLU A 598 5.82 -20.76 18.01
C GLU A 598 7.26 -20.78 17.50
N ILE A 599 7.48 -20.50 16.21
CA ILE A 599 8.83 -20.46 15.62
C ILE A 599 9.69 -19.40 16.33
N TYR A 600 9.16 -18.21 16.55
CA TYR A 600 9.90 -17.15 17.26
C TYR A 600 10.21 -17.53 18.72
N LYS A 601 9.30 -18.24 19.39
CA LYS A 601 9.56 -18.75 20.76
C LYS A 601 10.66 -19.80 20.77
N LEU A 602 10.69 -20.75 19.83
CA LEU A 602 11.75 -21.74 19.70
C LEU A 602 13.11 -21.10 19.45
N LEU A 603 13.18 -20.09 18.58
CA LEU A 603 14.40 -19.32 18.34
C LEU A 603 14.87 -18.59 19.60
N ALA A 604 13.93 -17.97 20.34
CA ALA A 604 14.24 -17.31 21.61
C ALA A 604 14.78 -18.29 22.66
N GLU A 605 14.17 -19.46 22.81
CA GLU A 605 14.63 -20.52 23.71
C GLU A 605 16.03 -21.00 23.33
N GLY A 606 16.26 -21.28 22.03
CA GLY A 606 17.57 -21.70 21.53
C GLY A 606 18.66 -20.65 21.73
N MET A 607 18.33 -19.35 21.66
CA MET A 607 19.24 -18.25 21.97
C MET A 607 19.49 -18.07 23.48
N GLY A 608 18.71 -18.71 24.35
CA GLY A 608 18.78 -18.54 25.81
C GLY A 608 17.93 -17.39 26.35
N TYR A 609 16.99 -16.87 25.53
CA TYR A 609 16.09 -15.79 25.92
C TYR A 609 14.67 -16.26 26.26
N GLY A 610 14.46 -17.54 26.54
CA GLY A 610 13.18 -18.14 26.88
C GLY A 610 12.42 -17.41 27.99
N ASP A 611 13.13 -16.85 28.99
CA ASP A 611 12.53 -16.08 30.08
C ASP A 611 11.74 -14.83 29.61
N PHE A 612 12.08 -14.29 28.45
CA PHE A 612 11.37 -13.16 27.85
C PHE A 612 10.11 -13.58 27.08
N PHE A 613 9.84 -14.87 26.94
CA PHE A 613 8.76 -15.41 26.10
C PHE A 613 7.77 -16.31 26.86
N GLN A 614 7.71 -16.17 28.19
CA GLN A 614 6.82 -16.94 29.08
C GLN A 614 5.41 -16.34 29.15
N PHE A 615 4.85 -15.91 28.01
CA PHE A 615 3.49 -15.43 27.88
C PHE A 615 2.68 -16.27 26.90
N THR A 616 1.39 -16.31 27.09
CA THR A 616 0.44 -16.99 26.19
C THR A 616 0.06 -16.10 25.02
N ALA A 617 -0.52 -16.70 23.97
CA ALA A 617 -1.10 -15.95 22.86
C ALA A 617 -2.18 -14.98 23.33
N ASP A 618 -3.04 -15.40 24.27
CA ASP A 618 -4.12 -14.56 24.80
C ASP A 618 -3.60 -13.34 25.58
N GLU A 619 -2.53 -13.50 26.39
CA GLU A 619 -1.90 -12.37 27.06
C GLU A 619 -1.33 -11.37 26.06
N TYR A 620 -0.69 -11.86 25.01
CA TYR A 620 -0.20 -10.99 23.92
C TYR A 620 -1.35 -10.27 23.21
N LEU A 621 -2.38 -11.00 22.77
CA LEU A 621 -3.52 -10.44 22.06
C LEU A 621 -4.31 -9.42 22.90
N ASN A 622 -4.53 -9.69 24.19
CA ASN A 622 -5.15 -8.73 25.09
C ASN A 622 -4.29 -7.48 25.28
N THR A 623 -2.96 -7.62 25.23
CA THR A 623 -2.06 -6.46 25.26
C THR A 623 -2.15 -5.65 23.96
N CYS A 624 -2.28 -6.30 22.80
CA CYS A 624 -2.56 -5.62 21.52
C CYS A 624 -3.86 -4.82 21.57
N LEU A 625 -4.89 -5.36 22.22
CA LEU A 625 -6.19 -4.70 22.38
C LEU A 625 -6.20 -3.59 23.45
N SER A 626 -5.13 -3.44 24.25
CA SER A 626 -5.04 -2.51 25.38
C SER A 626 -4.76 -1.04 24.96
N THR A 627 -5.30 -0.60 23.85
CA THR A 627 -5.32 0.81 23.42
C THR A 627 -6.22 1.64 24.36
N PRO A 628 -6.14 2.98 24.36
CA PRO A 628 -7.07 3.82 25.11
C PRO A 628 -8.53 3.45 24.82
N PHE A 629 -8.90 3.34 23.54
CA PHE A 629 -10.24 2.94 23.11
C PHE A 629 -10.60 1.51 23.58
N GLY A 630 -9.69 0.56 23.45
CA GLY A 630 -9.91 -0.81 23.89
C GLY A 630 -10.16 -0.92 25.39
N LYS A 631 -9.41 -0.19 26.21
CA LYS A 631 -9.59 -0.13 27.67
C LYS A 631 -10.92 0.52 28.07
N GLU A 632 -11.26 1.65 27.45
CA GLU A 632 -12.50 2.38 27.71
C GLU A 632 -13.74 1.54 27.39
N ASN A 633 -13.69 0.75 26.30
CA ASN A 633 -14.80 -0.08 25.83
C ASN A 633 -14.72 -1.54 26.33
N GLY A 634 -13.75 -1.87 27.20
CA GLY A 634 -13.57 -3.19 27.77
C GLY A 634 -13.40 -4.28 26.69
N ILE A 635 -12.61 -3.99 25.65
CA ILE A 635 -12.39 -4.92 24.54
C ILE A 635 -11.31 -5.91 24.95
N THR A 636 -11.65 -7.20 24.88
CA THR A 636 -10.75 -8.33 25.16
C THR A 636 -10.87 -9.35 24.04
N ILE A 637 -9.90 -10.26 23.97
CA ILE A 637 -9.95 -11.34 22.98
C ILE A 637 -11.19 -12.25 23.17
N ASP A 638 -11.62 -12.49 24.41
CA ASP A 638 -12.82 -13.28 24.68
C ASP A 638 -14.07 -12.61 24.11
N LYS A 639 -14.19 -11.28 24.25
CA LYS A 639 -15.29 -10.52 23.67
C LYS A 639 -15.33 -10.60 22.14
N VAL A 640 -14.16 -10.62 21.49
CA VAL A 640 -14.10 -10.81 20.02
C VAL A 640 -14.52 -12.23 19.64
N ARG A 641 -14.11 -13.24 20.44
CA ARG A 641 -14.44 -14.65 20.22
C ARG A 641 -15.94 -14.96 20.35
N GLU A 642 -16.72 -14.16 21.07
CA GLU A 642 -18.17 -14.39 21.25
C GLU A 642 -18.92 -14.49 19.93
N LYS A 643 -18.58 -13.65 18.94
CA LYS A 643 -19.16 -13.63 17.58
C LYS A 643 -18.14 -13.89 16.48
N ASN A 644 -16.86 -14.11 16.81
CA ASN A 644 -15.72 -14.16 15.91
C ASN A 644 -15.43 -12.83 15.18
N TYR A 645 -16.12 -11.77 15.50
CA TYR A 645 -15.84 -10.41 15.07
C TYR A 645 -16.35 -9.39 16.10
N LEU A 646 -15.80 -8.20 16.06
CA LEU A 646 -16.25 -7.06 16.85
C LEU A 646 -16.13 -5.79 16.03
N ARG A 647 -17.22 -5.05 15.87
CA ARG A 647 -17.20 -3.74 15.18
C ARG A 647 -16.51 -2.71 16.06
N CYS A 648 -15.59 -1.95 15.49
CA CYS A 648 -14.78 -0.96 16.17
C CYS A 648 -14.67 0.32 15.34
N ASP A 649 -15.72 1.12 15.34
CA ASP A 649 -15.71 2.45 14.75
C ASP A 649 -15.04 3.42 15.73
N THR A 650 -13.70 3.56 15.62
CA THR A 650 -12.90 4.38 16.55
C THR A 650 -12.85 5.85 16.17
N GLU A 651 -13.24 6.19 14.94
CA GLU A 651 -13.17 7.55 14.41
C GLU A 651 -14.50 7.96 13.75
N PRO A 652 -14.78 9.27 13.61
CA PRO A 652 -15.97 9.73 12.90
C PRO A 652 -15.94 9.30 11.44
N ALA A 653 -17.11 9.24 10.78
CA ALA A 653 -17.22 8.87 9.37
C ALA A 653 -16.46 9.85 8.44
N VAL A 654 -16.32 11.11 8.86
CA VAL A 654 -15.64 12.18 8.15
C VAL A 654 -14.34 12.50 8.87
N ALA A 655 -13.21 12.35 8.19
CA ALA A 655 -11.92 12.76 8.72
C ALA A 655 -11.85 14.29 8.82
N PHE A 656 -11.26 14.79 9.90
CA PHE A 656 -11.10 16.22 10.17
C PHE A 656 -12.43 17.00 10.17
N GLU A 657 -13.52 16.37 10.66
CA GLU A 657 -14.83 16.99 10.70
C GLU A 657 -14.79 18.39 11.31
N GLY A 658 -15.41 19.37 10.64
CA GLY A 658 -15.37 20.77 11.01
C GLY A 658 -14.01 21.46 10.74
N GLY A 659 -13.12 20.87 9.94
CA GLY A 659 -11.83 21.44 9.56
C GLY A 659 -10.78 21.43 10.68
N ILE A 660 -10.90 20.51 11.65
CA ILE A 660 -9.95 20.38 12.77
C ILE A 660 -8.91 19.33 12.45
N PHE A 661 -7.68 19.75 12.15
CA PHE A 661 -6.58 18.87 11.80
C PHE A 661 -5.75 18.45 13.03
N LYS A 662 -4.95 17.37 12.89
CA LYS A 662 -4.13 16.80 13.97
C LYS A 662 -2.73 17.44 14.07
N THR A 663 -2.56 18.62 13.54
CA THR A 663 -1.34 19.45 13.62
C THR A 663 -1.26 20.23 14.94
N ALA A 664 -0.13 20.82 15.23
CA ALA A 664 0.04 21.64 16.43
C ALA A 664 -0.88 22.88 16.43
N SER A 665 -1.08 23.51 15.27
CA SER A 665 -2.00 24.64 15.07
C SER A 665 -3.47 24.22 15.00
N LYS A 666 -3.77 22.92 14.89
CA LYS A 666 -5.06 22.31 14.52
C LYS A 666 -5.58 22.73 13.14
N ARG A 667 -4.71 23.22 12.28
CA ARG A 667 -4.95 23.68 10.92
C ARG A 667 -4.17 22.81 9.92
N ALA A 668 -4.62 22.71 8.68
CA ALA A 668 -3.84 22.06 7.63
C ALA A 668 -2.63 22.93 7.24
N MET A 669 -1.48 22.29 7.03
CA MET A 669 -0.20 22.94 6.78
C MET A 669 0.16 22.92 5.29
N PHE A 670 0.67 24.02 4.75
CA PHE A 670 1.30 24.07 3.43
C PHE A 670 2.81 24.21 3.52
N TYR A 671 3.32 24.79 4.61
CA TYR A 671 4.71 25.11 4.79
C TYR A 671 5.30 24.50 6.08
N ARG A 672 6.58 24.14 6.04
CA ARG A 672 7.36 23.63 7.17
C ARG A 672 8.68 24.39 7.23
N GLU A 673 8.89 25.20 8.25
CA GLU A 673 10.10 26.00 8.41
C GLU A 673 11.38 25.17 8.61
N ALA A 674 11.27 24.00 9.26
CA ALA A 674 12.40 23.13 9.60
C ALA A 674 12.06 21.66 9.33
N PRO A 675 11.91 21.26 8.05
CA PRO A 675 11.70 19.88 7.71
C PRO A 675 12.91 19.02 8.08
N LYS A 676 12.65 17.73 8.36
CA LYS A 676 13.71 16.75 8.63
C LYS A 676 13.47 15.53 7.75
N PRO A 677 14.52 14.89 7.25
CA PRO A 677 14.36 13.61 6.58
C PRO A 677 13.89 12.56 7.60
N ASP A 678 13.10 11.61 7.11
CA ASP A 678 12.55 10.50 7.91
C ASP A 678 13.65 9.49 8.33
N TYR A 679 14.82 9.56 7.73
CA TYR A 679 15.91 8.58 7.86
C TYR A 679 17.28 9.24 7.61
N ASN A 680 18.34 8.51 7.99
CA ASN A 680 19.72 8.89 7.70
C ASN A 680 20.52 7.70 7.16
N MET A 681 20.94 7.79 5.89
CA MET A 681 21.83 6.86 5.21
C MET A 681 23.14 7.54 4.79
N GLY A 682 23.45 8.74 5.32
CA GLY A 682 24.59 9.55 4.91
C GLY A 682 24.38 10.33 3.61
N GLN A 683 23.18 10.32 3.03
CA GLN A 683 22.83 11.06 1.83
C GLN A 683 22.77 12.58 2.09
N GLU A 684 23.10 13.36 1.07
CA GLU A 684 22.74 14.78 1.07
C GLU A 684 21.24 14.94 0.78
N VAL A 685 20.57 15.75 1.57
CA VAL A 685 19.13 16.04 1.41
C VAL A 685 18.95 17.54 1.21
N ASP A 686 18.36 17.92 0.09
CA ASP A 686 17.91 19.29 -0.13
C ASP A 686 16.60 19.54 0.59
N LEU A 687 16.72 20.03 1.83
CA LEU A 687 15.56 20.31 2.69
C LEU A 687 14.69 21.46 2.22
N GLU A 688 15.17 22.34 1.31
CA GLU A 688 14.34 23.41 0.74
C GLU A 688 13.17 22.83 -0.07
N LYS A 689 13.37 21.70 -0.74
CA LYS A 689 12.31 20.96 -1.46
C LYS A 689 11.20 20.45 -0.55
N GLU A 690 11.51 20.22 0.72
CA GLU A 690 10.57 19.67 1.69
C GLU A 690 9.76 20.72 2.46
N LYS A 691 10.11 21.99 2.31
CA LYS A 691 9.45 23.07 3.03
C LYS A 691 8.02 23.31 2.56
N PHE A 692 7.75 23.20 1.26
CA PHE A 692 6.49 23.68 0.69
C PHE A 692 5.70 22.60 -0.03
N SER A 693 4.38 22.58 0.17
CA SER A 693 3.49 21.58 -0.41
C SER A 693 3.26 21.73 -1.93
N CYS A 694 3.51 22.92 -2.48
CA CYS A 694 3.44 23.20 -3.91
C CYS A 694 4.77 22.95 -4.64
N TYR A 695 5.80 22.41 -3.98
CA TYR A 695 7.00 22.01 -4.68
C TYR A 695 6.75 20.74 -5.50
N TRP A 696 7.14 20.77 -6.77
CA TRP A 696 7.13 19.62 -7.66
C TRP A 696 8.35 19.66 -8.58
N GLU A 697 8.89 18.51 -8.90
CA GLU A 697 9.97 18.33 -9.89
C GLU A 697 9.66 17.13 -10.77
N PRO A 698 10.17 17.08 -12.02
CA PRO A 698 10.06 15.91 -12.88
C PRO A 698 10.63 14.65 -12.21
N ALA A 699 10.07 13.50 -12.54
CA ALA A 699 10.66 12.20 -12.19
C ALA A 699 12.03 12.05 -12.87
N ARG A 700 12.82 11.06 -12.45
CA ARG A 700 14.15 10.84 -13.04
C ARG A 700 14.05 10.25 -14.43
N GLU A 701 13.78 8.94 -14.55
CA GLU A 701 13.77 8.27 -15.85
C GLU A 701 12.38 8.28 -16.52
N ALA A 702 11.29 8.38 -15.74
CA ALA A 702 9.93 8.43 -16.28
C ALA A 702 9.62 9.77 -16.98
N ASP A 703 10.34 10.84 -16.65
CA ASP A 703 10.19 12.14 -17.31
C ASP A 703 10.49 12.04 -18.81
N LEU A 704 9.53 12.48 -19.64
CA LEU A 704 9.65 12.46 -21.10
C LEU A 704 10.74 13.41 -21.62
N GLY A 705 11.10 14.43 -20.86
CA GLY A 705 12.17 15.39 -21.16
C GLY A 705 13.57 14.91 -20.79
N ASN A 706 13.72 13.78 -20.07
CA ASN A 706 15.02 13.30 -19.66
C ASN A 706 15.82 12.75 -20.86
N PRO A 707 17.11 13.15 -21.05
CA PRO A 707 17.96 12.66 -22.14
C PRO A 707 18.09 11.14 -22.25
N ILE A 708 17.94 10.41 -21.15
CA ILE A 708 17.96 8.93 -21.15
C ILE A 708 16.89 8.33 -22.06
N ARG A 709 15.80 9.08 -22.32
CA ARG A 709 14.68 8.68 -23.18
C ARG A 709 15.09 8.58 -24.68
N GLU A 710 16.21 9.15 -25.08
CA GLU A 710 16.76 8.94 -26.41
C GLU A 710 17.25 7.49 -26.60
N GLN A 711 17.82 6.89 -25.56
CA GLN A 711 18.29 5.51 -25.55
C GLN A 711 17.22 4.52 -25.12
N PHE A 712 16.43 4.85 -24.09
CA PHE A 712 15.38 4.03 -23.51
C PHE A 712 14.03 4.74 -23.59
N PRO A 713 13.33 4.67 -24.72
CA PRO A 713 12.18 5.55 -25.01
C PRO A 713 10.88 5.20 -24.27
N PHE A 714 10.82 4.09 -23.53
CA PHE A 714 9.62 3.62 -22.86
C PHE A 714 9.75 3.67 -21.36
N THR A 715 8.71 4.12 -20.66
CA THR A 715 8.57 3.98 -19.20
C THR A 715 7.84 2.68 -18.87
N ILE A 716 8.36 1.90 -17.93
CA ILE A 716 7.67 0.74 -17.38
C ILE A 716 6.85 1.14 -16.16
N CYS A 717 5.57 0.78 -16.17
CA CYS A 717 4.72 0.78 -14.99
C CYS A 717 4.33 -0.65 -14.65
N CYS A 718 4.48 -1.03 -13.38
CA CYS A 718 4.03 -2.33 -12.92
C CYS A 718 2.55 -2.26 -12.53
N GLU A 719 1.78 -3.28 -12.89
CA GLU A 719 0.37 -3.39 -12.48
C GLU A 719 0.13 -4.56 -11.54
N HIS A 720 -0.86 -4.42 -10.67
CA HIS A 720 -1.36 -5.55 -9.87
C HIS A 720 -2.19 -6.50 -10.73
N MET A 721 -2.18 -7.78 -10.37
CA MET A 721 -3.01 -8.80 -10.99
C MET A 721 -4.30 -9.02 -10.20
N ARG A 722 -5.37 -9.36 -10.91
CA ARG A 722 -6.66 -9.66 -10.29
C ARG A 722 -6.61 -10.96 -9.49
N THR A 723 -5.83 -11.92 -9.95
CA THR A 723 -5.71 -13.29 -9.43
C THR A 723 -4.64 -13.44 -8.36
N ARG A 724 -3.70 -12.50 -8.25
CA ARG A 724 -2.59 -12.53 -7.28
C ARG A 724 -2.59 -11.30 -6.37
N THR A 725 -1.82 -11.37 -5.30
CA THR A 725 -1.44 -10.20 -4.47
C THR A 725 0.08 -10.27 -4.33
N HIS A 726 0.80 -9.41 -5.03
CA HIS A 726 2.23 -9.55 -5.26
C HIS A 726 2.51 -10.98 -5.75
N THR A 727 3.53 -11.66 -5.22
CA THR A 727 3.81 -13.05 -5.57
C THR A 727 2.95 -14.09 -4.83
N GLN A 728 1.98 -13.69 -3.99
CA GLN A 728 1.04 -14.65 -3.40
C GLN A 728 0.06 -15.18 -4.46
N TRP A 729 -0.43 -16.40 -4.32
CA TRP A 729 -1.32 -17.15 -5.26
C TRP A 729 -0.65 -17.67 -6.53
N TYR A 730 0.69 -17.56 -6.66
CA TYR A 730 1.40 -18.26 -7.72
C TYR A 730 1.25 -19.80 -7.60
N ASP A 731 0.89 -20.26 -6.41
CA ASP A 731 0.74 -21.66 -5.99
C ASP A 731 -0.69 -22.21 -6.20
N VAL A 732 -1.58 -21.51 -6.93
CA VAL A 732 -2.97 -21.91 -7.20
C VAL A 732 -3.18 -22.08 -8.70
N ASP A 733 -3.12 -23.31 -9.18
CA ASP A 733 -3.06 -23.61 -10.62
C ASP A 733 -4.25 -23.06 -11.42
N TYR A 734 -5.49 -23.24 -10.95
CA TYR A 734 -6.64 -22.73 -11.69
C TYR A 734 -6.73 -21.19 -11.73
N MET A 735 -6.06 -20.48 -10.82
CA MET A 735 -5.96 -19.03 -10.88
C MET A 735 -4.98 -18.58 -11.98
N LYS A 736 -3.99 -19.42 -12.30
CA LYS A 736 -3.05 -19.16 -13.40
C LYS A 736 -3.72 -19.21 -14.77
N GLU A 737 -4.84 -19.95 -14.92
CA GLU A 737 -5.58 -20.02 -16.19
C GLU A 737 -6.16 -18.66 -16.62
N PHE A 738 -6.40 -17.73 -15.70
CA PHE A 738 -6.90 -16.39 -16.01
C PHE A 738 -5.79 -15.41 -16.42
N GLU A 739 -4.59 -15.58 -15.90
CA GLU A 739 -3.43 -14.72 -16.11
C GLU A 739 -2.19 -15.62 -16.15
N ALA A 740 -2.06 -16.39 -17.25
CA ALA A 740 -1.16 -17.54 -17.32
C ALA A 740 0.31 -17.18 -17.47
N GLN A 741 0.62 -16.03 -18.06
CA GLN A 741 1.98 -15.68 -18.49
C GLN A 741 2.28 -14.22 -18.22
N PRO A 742 3.56 -13.87 -17.91
CA PRO A 742 4.02 -12.50 -17.89
C PRO A 742 3.88 -11.85 -19.27
N VAL A 743 3.25 -10.66 -19.30
CA VAL A 743 2.98 -9.92 -20.54
C VAL A 743 3.44 -8.47 -20.40
N CYS A 744 3.67 -7.83 -21.55
CA CYS A 744 3.86 -6.40 -21.66
C CYS A 744 2.72 -5.80 -22.50
N ARG A 745 1.93 -4.91 -21.90
CA ARG A 745 0.89 -4.17 -22.62
C ARG A 745 1.52 -2.96 -23.28
N ILE A 746 1.41 -2.89 -24.60
CA ILE A 746 1.99 -1.84 -25.45
C ILE A 746 0.90 -1.16 -26.30
N ASN A 747 1.02 0.15 -26.50
CA ASN A 747 0.17 0.88 -27.42
C ASN A 747 0.32 0.32 -28.87
N PRO A 748 -0.77 0.08 -29.63
CA PRO A 748 -0.71 -0.48 -30.98
C PRO A 748 0.11 0.32 -31.97
N GLU A 749 0.18 1.67 -31.83
CA GLU A 749 1.00 2.51 -32.72
C GLU A 749 2.51 2.33 -32.40
N ASP A 750 2.89 2.27 -31.12
CA ASP A 750 4.27 1.97 -30.72
C ASP A 750 4.69 0.56 -31.18
N ALA A 751 3.79 -0.41 -31.06
CA ALA A 751 4.03 -1.77 -31.55
C ALA A 751 4.25 -1.81 -33.06
N ALA A 752 3.42 -1.07 -33.83
CA ALA A 752 3.54 -1.00 -35.28
C ALA A 752 4.85 -0.34 -35.71
N GLU A 753 5.29 0.73 -35.03
CA GLU A 753 6.59 1.38 -35.27
C GLU A 753 7.78 0.41 -35.09
N LEU A 754 7.65 -0.53 -34.13
CA LEU A 754 8.68 -1.53 -33.79
C LEU A 754 8.49 -2.85 -34.56
N GLY A 755 7.44 -3.00 -35.40
CA GLY A 755 7.12 -4.24 -36.11
C GLY A 755 6.69 -5.39 -35.15
N ILE A 756 6.11 -5.06 -34.00
CA ILE A 756 5.62 -6.01 -32.99
C ILE A 756 4.16 -6.34 -33.27
N GLU A 757 3.81 -7.62 -33.21
CA GLU A 757 2.45 -8.13 -33.32
C GLU A 757 1.98 -8.72 -31.97
N GLU A 758 0.66 -8.91 -31.83
CA GLU A 758 0.05 -9.56 -30.68
C GLU A 758 0.64 -10.96 -30.44
N GLY A 759 1.17 -11.21 -29.27
CA GLY A 759 1.76 -12.48 -28.84
C GLY A 759 3.23 -12.68 -29.23
N ASP A 760 3.89 -11.69 -29.85
CA ASP A 760 5.33 -11.75 -30.09
C ASP A 760 6.12 -11.82 -28.77
N GLU A 761 7.22 -12.55 -28.77
CA GLU A 761 8.22 -12.47 -27.70
C GLU A 761 9.01 -11.17 -27.86
N ILE A 762 9.05 -10.38 -26.81
CA ILE A 762 9.77 -9.11 -26.76
C ILE A 762 10.68 -9.07 -25.54
N ARG A 763 11.86 -8.45 -25.70
CA ARG A 763 12.78 -8.16 -24.61
C ARG A 763 12.70 -6.70 -24.24
N LEU A 764 12.35 -6.40 -22.99
CA LEU A 764 12.52 -5.10 -22.39
C LEU A 764 13.89 -5.06 -21.74
N TYR A 765 14.66 -4.01 -21.98
CA TYR A 765 16.02 -3.91 -21.44
C TYR A 765 16.48 -2.49 -21.22
N ASN A 766 17.45 -2.35 -20.32
CA ASN A 766 18.26 -1.16 -20.11
C ASN A 766 19.66 -1.56 -19.63
N ASP A 767 20.47 -0.63 -19.14
CA ASP A 767 21.84 -0.89 -18.70
C ASP A 767 21.93 -1.79 -17.44
N ARG A 768 20.83 -1.95 -16.69
CA ARG A 768 20.75 -2.75 -15.46
C ARG A 768 20.41 -4.22 -15.74
N GLY A 769 19.58 -4.47 -16.73
CA GLY A 769 19.18 -5.82 -17.06
C GLY A 769 18.04 -5.91 -18.06
N SER A 770 17.40 -7.08 -18.11
CA SER A 770 16.35 -7.35 -19.09
C SER A 770 15.32 -8.36 -18.57
N VAL A 771 14.16 -8.33 -19.24
CA VAL A 771 13.10 -9.35 -19.10
C VAL A 771 12.49 -9.65 -20.46
N THR A 772 12.21 -10.93 -20.71
CA THR A 772 11.49 -11.39 -21.90
C THR A 772 10.05 -11.72 -21.56
N LEU A 773 9.11 -11.11 -22.28
CA LEU A 773 7.67 -11.13 -22.06
C LEU A 773 6.94 -11.34 -23.38
N LEU A 774 5.64 -11.64 -23.33
CA LEU A 774 4.78 -11.63 -24.51
C LEU A 774 4.15 -10.24 -24.69
N ALA A 775 4.12 -9.74 -25.90
CA ALA A 775 3.47 -8.51 -26.26
C ALA A 775 1.94 -8.66 -26.26
N VAL A 776 1.24 -7.72 -25.63
CA VAL A 776 -0.22 -7.58 -25.69
C VAL A 776 -0.54 -6.18 -26.19
N LEU A 777 -1.23 -6.09 -27.33
CA LEU A 777 -1.61 -4.80 -27.89
C LEU A 777 -2.82 -4.22 -27.14
N ASN A 778 -2.65 -3.05 -26.54
CA ASN A 778 -3.68 -2.38 -25.74
C ASN A 778 -3.86 -0.92 -26.16
N ALA A 779 -4.96 -0.62 -26.84
CA ALA A 779 -5.29 0.73 -27.25
C ALA A 779 -5.59 1.71 -26.08
N GLY A 780 -5.85 1.19 -24.89
CA GLY A 780 -5.99 1.99 -23.68
C GLY A 780 -4.66 2.41 -23.04
N GLN A 781 -3.53 1.94 -23.59
CA GLN A 781 -2.18 2.31 -23.16
C GLN A 781 -1.74 3.60 -23.86
N GLN A 782 -1.17 4.54 -23.10
CA GLN A 782 -0.54 5.74 -23.67
C GLN A 782 0.72 5.38 -24.46
N ARG A 783 1.06 6.26 -25.44
CA ARG A 783 2.31 6.14 -26.19
C ARG A 783 3.52 6.25 -25.26
N LYS A 784 4.55 5.46 -25.53
CA LYS A 784 5.82 5.40 -24.78
C LYS A 784 5.67 4.99 -23.30
N SER A 785 4.54 4.40 -22.94
CA SER A 785 4.28 3.85 -21.61
C SER A 785 3.91 2.36 -21.71
N LEU A 786 4.52 1.53 -20.90
CA LEU A 786 4.32 0.07 -20.87
C LEU A 786 3.71 -0.34 -19.55
N HIS A 787 2.77 -1.29 -19.57
CA HIS A 787 2.26 -1.94 -18.36
C HIS A 787 2.62 -3.41 -18.32
N CYS A 788 3.29 -3.80 -17.24
CA CYS A 788 3.70 -5.18 -17.02
C CYS A 788 3.18 -5.67 -15.66
N PRO A 789 2.44 -6.81 -15.59
CA PRO A 789 2.04 -7.38 -14.31
C PRO A 789 3.26 -7.79 -13.48
N ARG A 790 3.36 -7.26 -12.25
CA ARG A 790 4.42 -7.61 -11.30
C ARG A 790 3.92 -8.67 -10.33
N SER A 791 3.83 -9.81 -10.49
CA SER A 791 3.32 -10.79 -9.50
C SER A 791 3.76 -12.20 -9.86
N PHE A 792 4.63 -12.27 -10.86
CA PHE A 792 5.23 -13.51 -11.29
C PHE A 792 6.53 -13.77 -10.53
N LEU A 793 6.82 -15.04 -10.30
CA LEU A 793 8.14 -15.45 -9.87
C LEU A 793 9.13 -15.37 -11.05
N THR A 794 10.42 -15.20 -10.77
CA THR A 794 11.46 -15.17 -11.81
C THR A 794 11.37 -16.38 -12.74
N ARG A 795 11.09 -17.57 -12.21
CA ARG A 795 10.94 -18.82 -12.98
C ARG A 795 9.71 -18.89 -13.90
N GLU A 796 8.76 -17.95 -13.75
CA GLU A 796 7.56 -17.88 -14.58
C GLU A 796 7.75 -17.00 -15.83
N HIS A 797 8.83 -16.19 -15.87
CA HIS A 797 9.21 -15.40 -17.05
C HIS A 797 9.88 -16.30 -18.11
N ILE A 798 9.84 -15.88 -19.37
CA ILE A 798 10.55 -16.58 -20.46
C ILE A 798 12.06 -16.49 -20.23
N ASP A 799 12.55 -15.28 -19.88
CA ASP A 799 13.91 -15.04 -19.44
C ASP A 799 13.95 -13.75 -18.60
N GLY A 800 14.88 -13.68 -17.64
CA GLY A 800 15.05 -12.52 -16.80
C GLY A 800 13.95 -12.29 -15.76
N ASP A 801 13.79 -11.07 -15.33
CA ASP A 801 12.75 -10.62 -14.40
C ASP A 801 12.52 -9.12 -14.58
N LEU A 802 11.28 -8.67 -14.39
CA LEU A 802 10.94 -7.26 -14.51
C LEU A 802 11.76 -6.38 -13.53
N ALA A 803 12.00 -6.88 -12.31
CA ALA A 803 12.77 -6.17 -11.29
C ALA A 803 14.26 -5.96 -11.66
N ARG A 804 14.79 -6.68 -12.67
CA ARG A 804 16.17 -6.44 -13.21
C ARG A 804 16.28 -5.15 -13.99
N THR A 805 15.20 -4.61 -14.50
CA THR A 805 15.21 -3.34 -15.23
C THR A 805 15.08 -2.13 -14.30
N THR A 806 14.59 -2.33 -13.09
CA THR A 806 14.43 -1.28 -12.08
C THR A 806 15.76 -0.96 -11.39
N PHE A 807 15.83 0.12 -10.65
CA PHE A 807 17.02 0.47 -9.88
C PHE A 807 16.66 0.89 -8.44
N ASN A 808 17.64 0.83 -7.55
CA ASN A 808 17.47 1.12 -6.14
C ASN A 808 17.48 2.65 -5.90
N ASP A 809 16.56 3.35 -6.58
CA ASP A 809 16.31 4.77 -6.38
C ASP A 809 15.22 5.00 -5.33
N TYR A 810 15.33 6.11 -4.64
CA TYR A 810 14.39 6.48 -3.57
C TYR A 810 14.28 8.00 -3.42
N ASN A 811 13.15 8.44 -2.87
CA ASN A 811 12.97 9.84 -2.51
C ASN A 811 13.90 10.21 -1.34
N GLN A 812 14.60 11.32 -1.45
CA GLN A 812 15.62 11.75 -0.49
C GLN A 812 15.08 12.09 0.91
N ALA A 813 13.81 12.47 1.02
CA ALA A 813 13.22 12.88 2.29
C ALA A 813 12.48 11.73 2.99
N CYS A 814 11.82 10.83 2.24
CA CYS A 814 10.99 9.77 2.79
C CYS A 814 11.45 8.34 2.44
N ARG A 815 12.62 8.15 1.84
CA ARG A 815 13.20 6.87 1.43
C ARG A 815 12.28 5.94 0.60
N ASN A 816 11.21 6.44 0.03
CA ASN A 816 10.30 5.63 -0.76
C ASN A 816 10.95 5.19 -2.08
N GLN A 817 11.00 3.87 -2.33
CA GLN A 817 11.57 3.30 -3.56
C GLN A 817 10.74 3.65 -4.79
N SER A 818 11.43 3.91 -5.91
CA SER A 818 10.87 4.43 -7.17
C SER A 818 10.69 3.33 -8.21
N TYR A 819 9.77 2.37 -7.96
CA TYR A 819 9.55 1.18 -8.83
C TYR A 819 9.17 1.50 -10.28
N PHE A 820 8.48 2.62 -10.53
CA PHE A 820 7.96 2.99 -11.84
C PHE A 820 8.81 4.06 -12.53
N ASP A 821 9.79 4.60 -11.84
CA ASP A 821 10.71 5.59 -12.40
C ASP A 821 11.83 4.89 -13.15
N CYS A 822 11.48 4.18 -14.23
CA CYS A 822 12.34 3.26 -14.93
C CYS A 822 12.11 3.37 -16.45
N ALA A 823 13.18 3.65 -17.20
CA ALA A 823 13.19 3.70 -18.66
C ALA A 823 13.79 2.43 -19.27
N VAL A 824 13.21 1.97 -20.39
CA VAL A 824 13.65 0.79 -21.13
C VAL A 824 13.56 0.99 -22.64
N ALA A 825 14.29 0.16 -23.37
CA ALA A 825 14.09 -0.09 -24.79
C ALA A 825 13.38 -1.45 -25.00
N ILE A 826 12.81 -1.64 -26.18
CA ILE A 826 12.13 -2.88 -26.59
C ILE A 826 12.85 -3.46 -27.79
N GLU A 827 13.08 -4.75 -27.77
CA GLU A 827 13.55 -5.55 -28.91
C GLU A 827 12.58 -6.68 -29.18
N LYS A 828 12.19 -6.87 -30.44
CA LYS A 828 11.45 -8.04 -30.88
C LYS A 828 12.43 -9.21 -31.04
N LEU A 829 12.11 -10.39 -30.49
CA LEU A 829 12.94 -11.59 -30.53
C LEU A 829 12.57 -12.53 -31.69
#